data_9d2be466cb58f0fe8e67eb5448cdf8cb
#
_entry.id   9d2be466cb58f0fe8e67eb5448cdf8cb
#
_cell.length_a   1.000
_cell.length_b   1.000
_cell.length_c   1.000
_cell.angle_alpha   90.00
_cell.angle_beta   90.00
_cell.angle_gamma   90.00
#
_symmetry.space_group_name_H-M   'P 1'
#
loop_
_entity.id
_entity.type
_entity.pdbx_description
1 polymer ?
#
loop_
_entity_poly.entity_id
_entity_poly.type
_entity_poly.pdbx_seq_one_letter_code
_entity_poly.pdbx_strand_id
1 'polypeptide(L)'
;MIYPQNFEYKIGFDQIRQLLSEKCLSTLGAERVTDMAFSDHFEEVEERLNLVTEFVRIIQEEDNFPAQYFFDVRPSLKRIRVEGMYLDEQELFDLRRSLETIRDIVRFLEKEDMEEEDSPYPCLRNLAKDILAFPQLIQKINNILSPYGKIKDNASSELARIRRELTNTMNSISRSLNGILRNAQSEGVVDKDVTPTMRDGRLVIPVAPGLKRKIKGIVHDESASGKTVFIEPAEVVEANNRIRELEGDERREIIRILVEFSNLLRPSIPEVLQSYEFLAEIDFIRAKSLFALQISGIKPALENTRLLDWTMAVHPLLQLSLSKHGKKVVPLDIELTEKQHILIISGPNAGGKSVCLKTVGLLQYMLQCGMLIPMHERSHAGIFSSIFIDIGDEQSIEDDLSTYSSHLTNMKIMMKNCNERSLILIDEFGGGTEPQIGGAIAEAVLKRFNQKLTFGVITTHYQNLKHFAEDHEGVVNGAMLYDRHLMQALFQLQIGNPGSSFAVEIARKIGLPEDVIADASEIVGSEYINADKYLQDIVRDKRYWEGKRQTIRQREKHMEDTIARYQAEMEDLQKSRKEIIKKAKEEAEQLVQEANARIENTIRTIKEAQAEKEKTRQARQELTEFRQSMEALASKEQEEKIARKMQKLQEKQNRKKEKKTKDTDNGLSAQEQAAQKAKQEAERLASIVPGAMVKIKGQNSVGEVLEVNGKNAVVAFGSIKTTIKVERLERTNIVPQKVDSSTKSTFVSNQTQDSMYEKKLNFKQDIDVRGMRGDEALQAVTYFIDDAILVGMSRVRILHGTGTGILRTLIRQYLQTVPGIRHFADEHVQFGGAGITVVDL
;
A
#
# COMPACT_ATOMS: atom_id res chain seq x y z
N MET A 1 -0.13 17.08 -27.45
CA MET A 1 1.35 17.14 -27.69
C MET A 1 2.05 17.30 -26.34
N ILE A 2 3.09 16.48 -26.04
CA ILE A 2 3.90 16.61 -24.82
C ILE A 2 5.31 17.02 -25.23
N TYR A 3 5.89 18.03 -24.54
CA TYR A 3 7.22 18.56 -24.85
C TYR A 3 7.95 18.97 -23.56
N PRO A 4 9.25 18.72 -23.44
CA PRO A 4 10.20 18.07 -24.37
C PRO A 4 10.06 16.54 -24.42
N GLN A 5 10.87 15.87 -25.23
CA GLN A 5 10.83 14.39 -25.35
C GLN A 5 11.13 13.70 -24.01
N ASN A 6 12.00 14.28 -23.18
CA ASN A 6 12.33 13.78 -21.84
C ASN A 6 11.37 14.31 -20.74
N PHE A 7 10.15 14.71 -21.12
CA PHE A 7 9.12 15.26 -20.23
C PHE A 7 8.91 14.39 -18.99
N GLU A 8 8.66 13.10 -19.17
CA GLU A 8 8.37 12.16 -18.06
C GLU A 8 9.51 12.12 -17.05
N TYR A 9 10.76 12.11 -17.51
CA TYR A 9 11.93 12.15 -16.64
C TYR A 9 12.01 13.49 -15.85
N LYS A 10 11.75 14.62 -16.50
CA LYS A 10 11.80 15.95 -15.86
C LYS A 10 10.77 16.13 -14.75
N ILE A 11 9.57 15.53 -14.88
CA ILE A 11 8.52 15.57 -13.85
C ILE A 11 8.58 14.39 -12.88
N GLY A 12 9.44 13.38 -13.11
CA GLY A 12 9.57 12.17 -12.29
C GLY A 12 8.53 11.10 -12.58
N PHE A 13 7.85 11.14 -13.74
CA PHE A 13 6.86 10.12 -14.09
C PHE A 13 7.46 8.76 -14.43
N ASP A 14 8.73 8.72 -14.86
CA ASP A 14 9.53 7.52 -15.00
C ASP A 14 9.58 6.69 -13.69
N GLN A 15 9.74 7.36 -12.55
CA GLN A 15 9.69 6.70 -11.24
C GLN A 15 8.27 6.18 -10.92
N ILE A 16 7.22 6.89 -11.34
CA ILE A 16 5.84 6.40 -11.21
C ILE A 16 5.64 5.13 -12.04
N ARG A 17 6.12 5.10 -13.29
CA ARG A 17 6.09 3.88 -14.13
C ARG A 17 6.80 2.70 -13.46
N GLN A 18 7.97 2.93 -12.88
CA GLN A 18 8.69 1.89 -12.15
C GLN A 18 7.86 1.38 -10.96
N LEU A 19 7.32 2.26 -10.13
CA LEU A 19 6.49 1.90 -8.99
C LEU A 19 5.20 1.13 -9.40
N LEU A 20 4.61 1.46 -10.55
CA LEU A 20 3.48 0.72 -11.11
C LEU A 20 3.91 -0.67 -11.58
N SER A 21 5.02 -0.78 -12.31
CA SER A 21 5.55 -2.07 -12.80
C SER A 21 5.85 -3.03 -11.64
N GLU A 22 6.37 -2.52 -10.52
CA GLU A 22 6.61 -3.32 -9.30
C GLU A 22 5.30 -3.84 -8.66
N LYS A 23 4.16 -3.21 -8.94
CA LYS A 23 2.83 -3.63 -8.44
C LYS A 23 2.11 -4.60 -9.38
N CYS A 24 2.56 -4.73 -10.63
CA CYS A 24 2.02 -5.71 -11.56
C CYS A 24 2.34 -7.14 -11.10
N LEU A 25 1.43 -8.06 -11.33
CA LEU A 25 1.58 -9.49 -11.03
C LEU A 25 2.35 -10.22 -12.14
N SER A 26 2.34 -9.65 -13.34
CA SER A 26 2.86 -10.29 -14.55
C SER A 26 3.59 -9.31 -15.46
N THR A 27 4.34 -9.87 -16.40
CA THR A 27 4.92 -9.11 -17.52
C THR A 27 3.84 -8.48 -18.40
N LEU A 28 2.63 -9.07 -18.46
CA LEU A 28 1.49 -8.55 -19.21
C LEU A 28 1.08 -7.15 -18.74
N GLY A 29 0.90 -6.98 -17.41
CA GLY A 29 0.58 -5.69 -16.81
C GLY A 29 1.74 -4.69 -16.94
N ALA A 30 2.99 -5.16 -16.79
CA ALA A 30 4.17 -4.31 -16.94
C ALA A 30 4.35 -3.76 -18.36
N GLU A 31 4.02 -4.53 -19.41
CA GLU A 31 3.96 -4.05 -20.80
C GLU A 31 2.93 -2.90 -20.93
N ARG A 32 1.73 -3.04 -20.33
CA ARG A 32 0.72 -1.97 -20.32
C ARG A 32 1.20 -0.72 -19.61
N VAL A 33 1.97 -0.85 -18.54
CA VAL A 33 2.60 0.31 -17.87
C VAL A 33 3.57 1.02 -18.81
N THR A 34 4.33 0.27 -19.62
CA THR A 34 5.26 0.85 -20.60
C THR A 34 4.51 1.58 -21.73
N ASP A 35 3.39 1.00 -22.20
CA ASP A 35 2.58 1.54 -23.30
C ASP A 35 1.60 2.64 -22.83
N MET A 36 1.51 2.90 -21.52
CA MET A 36 0.63 3.92 -20.96
C MET A 36 0.91 5.29 -21.58
N ALA A 37 -0.09 5.90 -22.19
CA ALA A 37 0.03 7.15 -22.91
C ALA A 37 -0.95 8.22 -22.40
N PHE A 38 -0.51 9.45 -22.48
CA PHE A 38 -1.32 10.64 -22.24
C PHE A 38 -2.46 10.74 -23.25
N SER A 39 -3.68 11.00 -22.79
CA SER A 39 -4.84 11.26 -23.65
C SER A 39 -5.40 12.66 -23.42
N ASP A 40 -5.86 13.31 -24.50
CA ASP A 40 -6.55 14.60 -24.48
C ASP A 40 -8.06 14.46 -24.78
N HIS A 41 -8.55 13.23 -24.86
CA HIS A 41 -9.96 12.92 -25.04
C HIS A 41 -10.63 12.75 -23.67
N PHE A 42 -11.61 13.60 -23.39
CA PHE A 42 -12.33 13.64 -22.12
C PHE A 42 -12.96 12.27 -21.76
N GLU A 43 -13.69 11.69 -22.69
CA GLU A 43 -14.42 10.44 -22.48
C GLU A 43 -13.46 9.27 -22.15
N GLU A 44 -12.33 9.20 -22.86
CA GLU A 44 -11.31 8.17 -22.64
C GLU A 44 -10.65 8.32 -21.26
N VAL A 45 -10.30 9.55 -20.86
CA VAL A 45 -9.72 9.81 -19.54
C VAL A 45 -10.72 9.49 -18.44
N GLU A 46 -11.99 9.87 -18.63
CA GLU A 46 -13.05 9.59 -17.67
C GLU A 46 -13.29 8.09 -17.49
N GLU A 47 -13.35 7.34 -18.58
CA GLU A 47 -13.50 5.87 -18.55
C GLU A 47 -12.34 5.21 -17.83
N ARG A 48 -11.09 5.59 -18.16
CA ARG A 48 -9.88 5.07 -17.49
C ARG A 48 -9.88 5.35 -15.99
N LEU A 49 -10.31 6.55 -15.57
CA LEU A 49 -10.41 6.90 -14.15
C LEU A 49 -11.53 6.13 -13.43
N ASN A 50 -12.66 5.90 -14.11
CA ASN A 50 -13.76 5.11 -13.57
C ASN A 50 -13.34 3.66 -13.32
N LEU A 51 -12.66 3.02 -14.28
CA LEU A 51 -12.12 1.66 -14.14
C LEU A 51 -11.21 1.54 -12.91
N VAL A 52 -10.31 2.50 -12.71
CA VAL A 52 -9.42 2.49 -11.53
C VAL A 52 -10.21 2.74 -10.24
N THR A 53 -11.21 3.63 -10.25
CA THR A 53 -12.05 3.93 -9.09
C THR A 53 -12.87 2.71 -8.66
N GLU A 54 -13.49 2.01 -9.62
CA GLU A 54 -14.23 0.77 -9.35
C GLU A 54 -13.30 -0.31 -8.79
N PHE A 55 -12.08 -0.43 -9.33
CA PHE A 55 -11.13 -1.42 -8.85
C PHE A 55 -10.58 -1.07 -7.45
N VAL A 56 -10.44 0.21 -7.10
CA VAL A 56 -10.12 0.65 -5.73
C VAL A 56 -11.20 0.20 -4.75
N ARG A 57 -12.49 0.32 -5.14
CA ARG A 57 -13.60 -0.17 -4.33
C ARG A 57 -13.53 -1.69 -4.15
N ILE A 58 -13.25 -2.45 -5.22
CA ILE A 58 -13.05 -3.91 -5.12
C ILE A 58 -11.94 -4.24 -4.10
N ILE A 59 -10.80 -3.55 -4.12
CA ILE A 59 -9.70 -3.82 -3.17
C ILE A 59 -10.10 -3.48 -1.72
N GLN A 60 -10.97 -2.51 -1.51
CA GLN A 60 -11.39 -2.07 -0.18
C GLN A 60 -12.57 -2.84 0.39
N GLU A 61 -13.49 -3.29 -0.44
CA GLU A 61 -14.79 -3.84 -0.04
C GLU A 61 -14.85 -5.37 -0.22
N GLU A 62 -14.01 -5.95 -1.10
CA GLU A 62 -14.09 -7.36 -1.49
C GLU A 62 -12.82 -8.15 -1.13
N ASP A 63 -12.94 -9.14 -0.26
CA ASP A 63 -11.80 -10.01 0.13
C ASP A 63 -11.48 -11.11 -0.89
N ASN A 64 -12.38 -11.37 -1.85
CA ASN A 64 -12.35 -12.58 -2.68
C ASN A 64 -12.09 -12.32 -4.16
N PHE A 65 -11.52 -11.17 -4.54
CA PHE A 65 -11.17 -10.95 -5.94
C PHE A 65 -10.09 -11.93 -6.41
N PRO A 66 -10.25 -12.64 -7.54
CA PRO A 66 -9.34 -13.69 -7.99
C PRO A 66 -8.05 -13.12 -8.62
N ALA A 67 -7.20 -12.50 -7.82
CA ALA A 67 -5.93 -11.89 -8.24
C ALA A 67 -4.75 -12.89 -8.16
N GLN A 68 -4.90 -14.10 -8.70
CA GLN A 68 -3.88 -15.14 -8.67
C GLN A 68 -3.58 -15.66 -10.08
N TYR A 69 -2.35 -16.11 -10.31
CA TYR A 69 -1.94 -16.84 -11.53
C TYR A 69 -2.04 -16.06 -12.84
N PHE A 70 -1.40 -14.91 -12.89
CA PHE A 70 -1.23 -14.09 -14.09
C PHE A 70 0.02 -14.52 -14.87
N PHE A 71 -0.02 -15.66 -15.56
CA PHE A 71 1.12 -16.16 -16.34
C PHE A 71 1.04 -15.69 -17.80
N ASP A 72 2.17 -15.30 -18.38
CA ASP A 72 2.24 -14.92 -19.79
C ASP A 72 2.55 -16.14 -20.67
N VAL A 73 1.53 -16.72 -21.28
CA VAL A 73 1.63 -17.85 -22.20
C VAL A 73 1.48 -17.41 -23.67
N ARG A 74 1.39 -16.11 -23.96
CA ARG A 74 1.26 -15.58 -25.32
C ARG A 74 2.41 -16.01 -26.25
N PRO A 75 3.70 -16.05 -25.82
CA PRO A 75 4.76 -16.56 -26.69
C PRO A 75 4.56 -18.02 -27.09
N SER A 76 4.13 -18.86 -26.15
CA SER A 76 3.87 -20.27 -26.39
C SER A 76 2.64 -20.48 -27.29
N LEU A 77 1.57 -19.69 -27.11
CA LEU A 77 0.40 -19.69 -27.99
C LEU A 77 0.75 -19.27 -29.43
N LYS A 78 1.60 -18.25 -29.59
CA LYS A 78 2.10 -17.83 -30.92
C LYS A 78 2.94 -18.92 -31.57
N ARG A 79 3.78 -19.64 -30.83
CA ARG A 79 4.62 -20.74 -31.31
C ARG A 79 3.79 -21.91 -31.82
N ILE A 80 2.72 -22.33 -31.11
CA ILE A 80 1.90 -23.48 -31.49
C ILE A 80 0.94 -23.22 -32.65
N ARG A 81 0.91 -22.01 -33.20
CA ARG A 81 0.21 -21.74 -34.48
C ARG A 81 0.77 -22.59 -35.61
N VAL A 82 2.06 -22.97 -35.51
CA VAL A 82 2.71 -23.85 -36.50
C VAL A 82 2.32 -25.30 -36.20
N GLU A 83 1.88 -26.03 -37.25
CA GLU A 83 1.52 -27.45 -37.13
C GLU A 83 2.72 -28.29 -36.63
N GLY A 84 2.43 -29.23 -35.73
CA GLY A 84 3.43 -30.10 -35.14
C GLY A 84 4.08 -29.52 -33.87
N MET A 85 3.94 -28.22 -33.61
CA MET A 85 4.35 -27.62 -32.33
C MET A 85 3.29 -27.85 -31.25
N TYR A 86 3.71 -27.99 -30.01
CA TYR A 86 2.85 -28.25 -28.88
C TYR A 86 3.28 -27.47 -27.64
N LEU A 87 2.35 -27.32 -26.68
CA LEU A 87 2.62 -26.78 -25.35
C LEU A 87 3.22 -27.89 -24.49
N ASP A 88 4.27 -27.59 -23.75
CA ASP A 88 4.81 -28.52 -22.76
C ASP A 88 3.90 -28.59 -21.50
N GLU A 89 4.28 -29.45 -20.53
CA GLU A 89 3.49 -29.65 -19.32
C GLU A 89 3.34 -28.35 -18.50
N GLN A 90 4.41 -27.56 -18.38
CA GLN A 90 4.40 -26.32 -17.62
C GLN A 90 3.58 -25.23 -18.33
N GLU A 91 3.78 -25.05 -19.61
CA GLU A 91 3.04 -24.09 -20.43
C GLU A 91 1.54 -24.42 -20.44
N LEU A 92 1.19 -25.70 -20.50
CA LEU A 92 -0.21 -26.15 -20.42
C LEU A 92 -0.80 -25.91 -19.02
N PHE A 93 -0.01 -26.07 -17.98
CA PHE A 93 -0.40 -25.79 -16.61
C PHE A 93 -0.63 -24.31 -16.38
N ASP A 94 0.27 -23.46 -16.87
CA ASP A 94 0.18 -22.01 -16.76
C ASP A 94 -1.01 -21.47 -17.58
N LEU A 95 -1.24 -22.01 -18.77
CA LEU A 95 -2.43 -21.70 -19.56
C LEU A 95 -3.73 -22.03 -18.79
N ARG A 96 -3.81 -23.22 -18.19
CA ARG A 96 -4.97 -23.61 -17.39
C ARG A 96 -5.24 -22.61 -16.27
N ARG A 97 -4.20 -22.28 -15.49
CA ARG A 97 -4.32 -21.39 -14.35
C ARG A 97 -4.74 -19.97 -14.75
N SER A 98 -4.15 -19.45 -15.83
CA SER A 98 -4.55 -18.14 -16.36
C SER A 98 -5.98 -18.14 -16.87
N LEU A 99 -6.42 -19.18 -17.58
CA LEU A 99 -7.81 -19.31 -18.05
C LEU A 99 -8.80 -19.46 -16.88
N GLU A 100 -8.44 -20.19 -15.82
CA GLU A 100 -9.23 -20.27 -14.58
C GLU A 100 -9.37 -18.89 -13.93
N THR A 101 -8.27 -18.13 -13.86
CA THR A 101 -8.28 -16.76 -13.33
C THR A 101 -9.17 -15.84 -14.17
N ILE A 102 -9.05 -15.88 -15.51
CA ILE A 102 -9.89 -15.08 -16.41
C ILE A 102 -11.37 -15.42 -16.21
N ARG A 103 -11.71 -16.71 -16.19
CA ARG A 103 -13.08 -17.18 -15.94
C ARG A 103 -13.62 -16.66 -14.61
N ASP A 104 -12.81 -16.72 -13.56
CA ASP A 104 -13.24 -16.36 -12.22
C ASP A 104 -13.37 -14.84 -12.08
N ILE A 105 -12.51 -14.03 -12.76
CA ILE A 105 -12.66 -12.58 -12.86
C ILE A 105 -13.94 -12.21 -13.61
N VAL A 106 -14.20 -12.81 -14.76
CA VAL A 106 -15.42 -12.55 -15.56
C VAL A 106 -16.66 -12.86 -14.70
N ARG A 107 -16.69 -14.03 -14.04
CA ARG A 107 -17.79 -14.41 -13.13
C ARG A 107 -17.95 -13.47 -11.95
N PHE A 108 -16.85 -12.96 -11.41
CA PHE A 108 -16.90 -11.99 -10.33
C PHE A 108 -17.56 -10.68 -10.78
N LEU A 109 -17.21 -10.20 -11.98
CA LEU A 109 -17.74 -8.94 -12.53
C LEU A 109 -19.17 -9.08 -13.08
N GLU A 110 -19.59 -10.29 -13.47
CA GLU A 110 -20.97 -10.60 -13.93
C GLU A 110 -21.96 -10.83 -12.78
N LYS A 111 -21.47 -10.95 -11.53
CA LYS A 111 -22.30 -11.20 -10.37
C LYS A 111 -23.26 -10.03 -10.17
N GLU A 112 -24.55 -10.30 -10.28
CA GLU A 112 -25.61 -9.32 -10.00
C GLU A 112 -25.82 -9.24 -8.49
N ASP A 113 -25.80 -8.03 -7.93
CA ASP A 113 -26.31 -7.83 -6.58
C ASP A 113 -27.84 -7.98 -6.59
N MET A 114 -28.35 -8.88 -5.75
CA MET A 114 -29.79 -9.17 -5.65
C MET A 114 -30.61 -7.96 -5.11
N GLU A 115 -29.95 -6.90 -4.63
CA GLU A 115 -30.58 -5.76 -3.98
C GLU A 115 -30.55 -4.47 -4.82
N GLU A 116 -29.70 -4.37 -5.86
CA GLU A 116 -29.61 -3.19 -6.74
C GLU A 116 -29.82 -3.61 -8.22
N GLU A 117 -30.67 -2.87 -8.95
CA GLU A 117 -30.92 -3.08 -10.40
C GLU A 117 -29.65 -2.85 -11.26
N ASP A 118 -28.63 -2.15 -10.75
CA ASP A 118 -27.39 -1.81 -11.45
C ASP A 118 -26.18 -2.52 -10.82
N SER A 119 -25.26 -2.99 -11.67
CA SER A 119 -23.99 -3.57 -11.25
C SER A 119 -23.16 -2.58 -10.43
N PRO A 120 -22.53 -2.98 -9.31
CA PRO A 120 -21.65 -2.12 -8.52
C PRO A 120 -20.39 -1.68 -9.29
N TYR A 121 -20.01 -2.37 -10.37
CA TYR A 121 -18.80 -2.11 -11.18
C TYR A 121 -19.12 -2.07 -12.70
N PRO A 122 -19.88 -1.07 -13.18
CA PRO A 122 -20.39 -1.04 -14.54
C PRO A 122 -19.28 -0.93 -15.60
N CYS A 123 -18.20 -0.17 -15.36
CA CYS A 123 -17.11 -0.01 -16.33
C CYS A 123 -16.27 -1.29 -16.44
N LEU A 124 -15.95 -1.94 -15.33
CA LEU A 124 -15.23 -3.22 -15.32
C LEU A 124 -16.09 -4.35 -15.92
N ARG A 125 -17.38 -4.36 -15.66
CA ARG A 125 -18.33 -5.31 -16.29
C ARG A 125 -18.38 -5.12 -17.81
N ASN A 126 -18.41 -3.87 -18.28
CA ASN A 126 -18.37 -3.59 -19.71
C ASN A 126 -17.07 -4.07 -20.36
N LEU A 127 -15.93 -3.93 -19.67
CA LEU A 127 -14.62 -4.45 -20.11
C LEU A 127 -14.62 -5.98 -20.22
N ALA A 128 -15.37 -6.68 -19.36
CA ALA A 128 -15.46 -8.14 -19.34
C ALA A 128 -16.51 -8.73 -20.31
N LYS A 129 -17.42 -7.91 -20.87
CA LYS A 129 -18.63 -8.35 -21.59
C LYS A 129 -18.37 -9.28 -22.77
N ASP A 130 -17.32 -9.02 -23.54
CA ASP A 130 -16.99 -9.76 -24.76
C ASP A 130 -15.87 -10.79 -24.57
N ILE A 131 -15.51 -11.10 -23.32
CA ILE A 131 -14.38 -11.99 -22.98
C ILE A 131 -14.86 -13.43 -22.83
N LEU A 132 -14.26 -14.32 -23.60
CA LEU A 132 -14.55 -15.74 -23.53
C LEU A 132 -13.82 -16.41 -22.37
N ALA A 133 -14.53 -17.19 -21.56
CA ALA A 133 -13.97 -17.87 -20.37
C ALA A 133 -13.45 -19.30 -20.61
N PHE A 134 -13.65 -19.88 -21.78
CA PHE A 134 -13.16 -21.20 -22.24
C PHE A 134 -13.36 -22.38 -21.27
N PRO A 135 -14.54 -22.62 -20.68
CA PRO A 135 -14.74 -23.70 -19.70
C PRO A 135 -14.44 -25.09 -20.27
N GLN A 136 -14.69 -25.30 -21.56
CA GLN A 136 -14.42 -26.57 -22.25
C GLN A 136 -12.91 -26.85 -22.37
N LEU A 137 -12.09 -25.82 -22.65
CA LEU A 137 -10.63 -25.95 -22.70
C LEU A 137 -10.08 -26.26 -21.31
N ILE A 138 -10.53 -25.54 -20.29
CA ILE A 138 -10.16 -25.81 -18.89
C ILE A 138 -10.49 -27.25 -18.50
N GLN A 139 -11.69 -27.74 -18.83
CA GLN A 139 -12.08 -29.10 -18.53
C GLN A 139 -11.19 -30.14 -19.24
N LYS A 140 -10.83 -29.90 -20.51
CA LYS A 140 -9.93 -30.78 -21.25
C LYS A 140 -8.52 -30.79 -20.66
N ILE A 141 -7.99 -29.63 -20.28
CA ILE A 141 -6.70 -29.57 -19.58
C ILE A 141 -6.77 -30.31 -18.25
N ASN A 142 -7.86 -30.14 -17.50
CA ASN A 142 -8.08 -30.84 -16.24
C ASN A 142 -8.18 -32.37 -16.40
N ASN A 143 -8.55 -32.87 -17.57
CA ASN A 143 -8.49 -34.31 -17.85
C ASN A 143 -7.06 -34.80 -18.10
N ILE A 144 -6.18 -33.94 -18.64
CA ILE A 144 -4.79 -34.24 -18.95
C ILE A 144 -3.90 -34.02 -17.71
N LEU A 145 -4.03 -32.88 -17.02
CA LEU A 145 -3.16 -32.49 -15.91
C LEU A 145 -3.80 -32.74 -14.54
N SER A 146 -2.98 -33.14 -13.60
CA SER A 146 -3.29 -33.15 -12.18
C SER A 146 -3.37 -31.71 -11.61
N PRO A 147 -3.87 -31.51 -10.37
CA PRO A 147 -3.84 -30.23 -9.70
C PRO A 147 -2.42 -29.62 -9.57
N TYR A 148 -1.40 -30.44 -9.58
CA TYR A 148 0.02 -30.07 -9.46
C TYR A 148 0.77 -29.89 -10.79
N GLY A 149 0.05 -29.91 -11.92
CA GLY A 149 0.66 -29.71 -13.23
C GLY A 149 1.33 -30.93 -13.85
N LYS A 150 1.20 -32.12 -13.25
CA LYS A 150 1.72 -33.39 -13.82
C LYS A 150 0.68 -34.08 -14.66
N ILE A 151 1.10 -34.71 -15.76
CA ILE A 151 0.19 -35.52 -16.59
C ILE A 151 -0.35 -36.68 -15.78
N LYS A 152 -1.69 -36.81 -15.78
CA LYS A 152 -2.40 -37.85 -15.07
C LYS A 152 -2.13 -39.21 -15.70
N ASP A 153 -2.13 -40.26 -14.89
CA ASP A 153 -1.96 -41.64 -15.37
C ASP A 153 -3.07 -42.06 -16.35
N ASN A 154 -4.26 -41.51 -16.16
CA ASN A 154 -5.45 -41.77 -16.97
C ASN A 154 -5.69 -40.69 -18.05
N ALA A 155 -4.70 -39.86 -18.39
CA ALA A 155 -4.80 -38.86 -19.44
C ALA A 155 -5.09 -39.50 -20.80
N SER A 156 -4.59 -40.73 -21.03
CA SER A 156 -5.02 -41.63 -22.10
C SER A 156 -5.04 -43.07 -21.60
N SER A 157 -5.78 -43.93 -22.28
CA SER A 157 -5.82 -45.38 -21.99
C SER A 157 -4.46 -46.05 -22.19
N GLU A 158 -3.71 -45.58 -23.21
CA GLU A 158 -2.40 -46.08 -23.55
C GLU A 158 -1.35 -45.67 -22.50
N LEU A 159 -1.35 -44.41 -22.04
CA LEU A 159 -0.48 -43.95 -20.97
C LEU A 159 -0.70 -44.74 -19.67
N ALA A 160 -1.99 -44.99 -19.34
CA ALA A 160 -2.35 -45.80 -18.17
C ALA A 160 -1.83 -47.24 -18.29
N ARG A 161 -1.82 -47.81 -19.49
CA ARG A 161 -1.28 -49.15 -19.77
C ARG A 161 0.24 -49.16 -19.58
N ILE A 162 0.96 -48.21 -20.20
CA ILE A 162 2.43 -48.06 -20.14
C ILE A 162 2.90 -47.88 -18.69
N ARG A 163 2.33 -46.95 -17.93
CA ARG A 163 2.71 -46.70 -16.52
C ARG A 163 2.45 -47.88 -15.61
N ARG A 164 1.36 -48.61 -15.85
CA ARG A 164 1.05 -49.87 -15.11
C ARG A 164 2.09 -50.92 -15.42
N GLU A 165 2.44 -51.13 -16.69
CA GLU A 165 3.47 -52.05 -17.12
C GLU A 165 4.84 -51.66 -16.56
N LEU A 166 5.20 -50.40 -16.58
CA LEU A 166 6.43 -49.84 -16.02
C LEU A 166 6.55 -50.13 -14.50
N THR A 167 5.46 -49.86 -13.75
CA THR A 167 5.38 -50.14 -12.31
C THR A 167 5.52 -51.64 -12.02
N ASN A 168 4.86 -52.49 -12.83
CA ASN A 168 4.93 -53.94 -12.69
C ASN A 168 6.34 -54.45 -12.98
N THR A 169 7.00 -53.91 -14.04
CA THR A 169 8.38 -54.31 -14.40
C THR A 169 9.38 -53.88 -13.31
N MET A 170 9.26 -52.62 -12.80
CA MET A 170 10.08 -52.14 -11.66
C MET A 170 9.94 -53.04 -10.43
N ASN A 171 8.71 -53.39 -10.08
CA ASN A 171 8.41 -54.29 -8.93
C ASN A 171 8.92 -55.73 -9.16
N SER A 172 9.03 -56.17 -10.45
CA SER A 172 9.55 -57.50 -10.75
C SER A 172 11.08 -57.61 -10.53
N ILE A 173 11.82 -56.52 -10.80
CA ILE A 173 13.29 -56.45 -10.61
C ILE A 173 13.66 -56.88 -9.18
N SER A 174 13.03 -56.22 -8.16
CA SER A 174 13.33 -56.50 -6.76
C SER A 174 13.01 -57.96 -6.37
N ARG A 175 11.94 -58.53 -6.93
CA ARG A 175 11.58 -59.91 -6.71
C ARG A 175 12.52 -60.88 -7.40
N SER A 176 12.85 -60.71 -8.65
CA SER A 176 13.81 -61.50 -9.41
C SER A 176 15.20 -61.44 -8.77
N LEU A 177 15.68 -60.24 -8.44
CA LEU A 177 16.99 -60.05 -7.83
C LEU A 177 17.09 -60.79 -6.47
N ASN A 178 16.07 -60.66 -5.61
CA ASN A 178 16.03 -61.40 -4.33
C ASN A 178 15.91 -62.91 -4.53
N GLY A 179 15.20 -63.36 -5.57
CA GLY A 179 15.11 -64.75 -5.96
C GLY A 179 16.47 -65.29 -6.37
N ILE A 180 17.16 -64.60 -7.29
CA ILE A 180 18.50 -64.96 -7.78
C ILE A 180 19.52 -64.96 -6.61
N LEU A 181 19.47 -63.96 -5.73
CA LEU A 181 20.33 -63.84 -4.57
C LEU A 181 20.13 -65.06 -3.62
N ARG A 182 18.88 -65.39 -3.30
CA ARG A 182 18.59 -66.58 -2.43
C ARG A 182 19.08 -67.87 -3.04
N ASN A 183 18.89 -68.06 -4.34
CA ASN A 183 19.43 -69.23 -5.05
C ASN A 183 20.95 -69.27 -5.00
N ALA A 184 21.61 -68.14 -5.31
CA ALA A 184 23.07 -68.01 -5.23
C ALA A 184 23.62 -68.24 -3.82
N GLN A 185 22.90 -67.83 -2.77
CA GLN A 185 23.24 -68.09 -1.38
C GLN A 185 23.04 -69.59 -1.01
N SER A 186 21.97 -70.23 -1.51
CA SER A 186 21.73 -71.67 -1.26
C SER A 186 22.79 -72.58 -1.95
N GLU A 187 23.29 -72.14 -3.10
CA GLU A 187 24.36 -72.86 -3.85
C GLU A 187 25.77 -72.51 -3.36
N GLY A 188 25.92 -71.62 -2.38
CA GLY A 188 27.23 -71.22 -1.85
C GLY A 188 28.03 -70.34 -2.80
N VAL A 189 27.38 -69.68 -3.80
CA VAL A 189 28.00 -68.78 -4.75
C VAL A 189 28.23 -67.39 -4.13
N VAL A 190 27.34 -67.05 -3.18
CA VAL A 190 27.35 -65.77 -2.46
C VAL A 190 27.13 -66.03 -0.97
N ASP A 191 27.84 -65.37 -0.07
CA ASP A 191 27.68 -65.52 1.36
C ASP A 191 26.27 -65.07 1.83
N LYS A 192 25.82 -65.69 2.92
CA LYS A 192 24.44 -65.48 3.43
C LYS A 192 24.17 -64.01 3.84
N ASP A 193 25.21 -63.26 4.18
CA ASP A 193 25.14 -61.91 4.68
C ASP A 193 25.17 -60.84 3.54
N VAL A 194 25.38 -61.28 2.30
CA VAL A 194 25.45 -60.36 1.15
C VAL A 194 24.06 -59.87 0.76
N THR A 195 23.95 -58.57 0.56
CA THR A 195 22.79 -57.91 0.03
C THR A 195 23.09 -57.27 -1.32
N PRO A 196 22.07 -57.10 -2.18
CA PRO A 196 22.21 -56.37 -3.40
C PRO A 196 22.72 -54.95 -3.15
N THR A 197 23.63 -54.48 -3.95
CA THR A 197 24.21 -53.13 -3.86
C THR A 197 23.94 -52.34 -5.13
N MET A 198 23.92 -51.01 -5.04
CA MET A 198 23.75 -50.14 -6.19
C MET A 198 25.15 -49.68 -6.67
N ARG A 199 25.44 -49.87 -7.97
CA ARG A 199 26.65 -49.39 -8.64
C ARG A 199 26.21 -48.71 -9.93
N ASP A 200 26.63 -47.48 -10.13
CA ASP A 200 26.30 -46.63 -11.31
C ASP A 200 24.79 -46.66 -11.64
N GLY A 201 23.95 -46.60 -10.59
CA GLY A 201 22.51 -46.61 -10.75
C GLY A 201 21.91 -47.96 -11.09
N ARG A 202 22.66 -49.08 -10.99
CA ARG A 202 22.23 -50.45 -11.27
C ARG A 202 22.30 -51.33 -10.02
N LEU A 203 21.30 -52.18 -9.88
CA LEU A 203 21.29 -53.18 -8.82
C LEU A 203 22.15 -54.36 -9.19
N VAL A 204 23.19 -54.64 -8.43
CA VAL A 204 24.20 -55.69 -8.69
C VAL A 204 24.35 -56.57 -7.48
N ILE A 205 24.75 -57.83 -7.74
CA ILE A 205 25.11 -58.81 -6.72
C ILE A 205 26.63 -58.87 -6.63
N PRO A 206 27.21 -58.63 -5.42
CA PRO A 206 28.63 -58.83 -5.21
C PRO A 206 28.97 -60.30 -5.13
N VAL A 207 29.93 -60.76 -5.96
CA VAL A 207 30.33 -62.20 -6.11
C VAL A 207 31.83 -62.32 -6.09
N ALA A 208 32.39 -63.45 -5.53
CA ALA A 208 33.82 -63.69 -5.60
C ALA A 208 34.26 -63.97 -7.07
N PRO A 209 35.38 -63.44 -7.55
CA PRO A 209 35.84 -63.56 -8.95
C PRO A 209 35.85 -64.96 -9.54
N GLY A 210 36.19 -65.97 -8.70
CA GLY A 210 36.20 -67.37 -9.11
C GLY A 210 34.79 -67.97 -9.38
N LEU A 211 33.76 -67.34 -8.84
CA LEU A 211 32.38 -67.82 -8.97
C LEU A 211 31.51 -66.97 -9.92
N LYS A 212 32.09 -65.96 -10.59
CA LYS A 212 31.39 -65.03 -11.49
C LYS A 212 30.59 -65.73 -12.62
N ARG A 213 31.02 -66.91 -13.09
CA ARG A 213 30.33 -67.68 -14.17
C ARG A 213 29.06 -68.42 -13.70
N LYS A 214 28.85 -68.50 -12.36
CA LYS A 214 27.67 -69.14 -11.79
C LYS A 214 26.41 -68.30 -11.85
N ILE A 215 26.55 -67.00 -11.83
CA ILE A 215 25.45 -66.06 -12.05
C ILE A 215 25.55 -65.59 -13.52
N LYS A 216 24.48 -65.83 -14.30
CA LYS A 216 24.37 -65.34 -15.67
C LYS A 216 24.07 -63.85 -15.61
N GLY A 217 24.89 -63.00 -16.23
CA GLY A 217 24.68 -61.53 -16.20
C GLY A 217 25.90 -60.77 -16.73
N ILE A 218 25.83 -59.43 -16.57
CA ILE A 218 26.86 -58.47 -16.98
C ILE A 218 27.67 -58.08 -15.76
N VAL A 219 29.01 -58.14 -15.92
CA VAL A 219 29.93 -57.62 -14.89
C VAL A 219 30.05 -56.11 -15.13
N HIS A 220 29.71 -55.30 -14.14
CA HIS A 220 29.80 -53.83 -14.25
C HIS A 220 31.03 -53.23 -13.60
N ASP A 221 31.52 -53.85 -12.49
CA ASP A 221 32.64 -53.30 -11.75
C ASP A 221 33.36 -54.39 -10.95
N GLU A 222 34.61 -54.13 -10.57
CA GLU A 222 35.37 -54.95 -9.64
C GLU A 222 35.84 -54.10 -8.47
N SER A 223 35.84 -54.67 -7.27
CA SER A 223 36.34 -53.94 -6.10
C SER A 223 37.81 -53.57 -6.27
N ALA A 224 38.24 -52.46 -5.68
CA ALA A 224 39.63 -51.96 -5.75
C ALA A 224 40.68 -53.01 -5.32
N SER A 225 40.29 -54.00 -4.51
CA SER A 225 41.12 -55.10 -4.09
C SER A 225 41.05 -56.34 -5.00
N GLY A 226 40.26 -56.33 -6.08
CA GLY A 226 40.02 -57.45 -6.98
C GLY A 226 39.30 -58.64 -6.35
N LYS A 227 38.83 -58.55 -5.08
CA LYS A 227 38.24 -59.66 -4.35
C LYS A 227 36.75 -59.84 -4.60
N THR A 228 36.08 -58.89 -5.18
CA THR A 228 34.61 -58.86 -5.42
C THR A 228 34.33 -58.31 -6.81
N VAL A 229 33.46 -59.00 -7.54
CA VAL A 229 32.93 -58.61 -8.84
C VAL A 229 31.45 -58.28 -8.69
N PHE A 230 30.99 -57.19 -9.25
CA PHE A 230 29.60 -56.76 -9.20
C PHE A 230 28.88 -57.19 -10.48
N ILE A 231 27.93 -58.11 -10.34
CA ILE A 231 27.24 -58.71 -11.50
C ILE A 231 25.77 -58.24 -11.47
N GLU A 232 25.32 -57.66 -12.60
CA GLU A 232 23.89 -57.46 -12.88
C GLU A 232 23.36 -58.75 -13.51
N PRO A 233 22.40 -59.46 -12.90
CA PRO A 233 21.86 -60.66 -13.48
C PRO A 233 21.13 -60.41 -14.80
N ALA A 234 21.16 -61.40 -15.72
CA ALA A 234 20.57 -61.26 -17.05
C ALA A 234 19.09 -60.90 -17.05
N GLU A 235 18.32 -61.43 -16.13
CA GLU A 235 16.90 -61.10 -15.94
C GLU A 235 16.68 -59.65 -15.51
N VAL A 236 17.61 -59.08 -14.70
CA VAL A 236 17.59 -57.68 -14.28
C VAL A 236 17.98 -56.77 -15.46
N VAL A 237 18.97 -57.20 -16.28
CA VAL A 237 19.33 -56.48 -17.51
C VAL A 237 18.14 -56.39 -18.47
N GLU A 238 17.45 -57.47 -18.73
CA GLU A 238 16.25 -57.51 -19.58
C GLU A 238 15.13 -56.61 -19.02
N ALA A 239 14.89 -56.66 -17.73
CA ALA A 239 13.89 -55.83 -17.09
C ALA A 239 14.26 -54.35 -17.16
N ASN A 240 15.55 -53.96 -16.96
CA ASN A 240 16.03 -52.59 -17.12
C ASN A 240 15.95 -52.10 -18.57
N ASN A 241 16.20 -52.95 -19.55
CA ASN A 241 15.98 -52.59 -20.95
C ASN A 241 14.49 -52.39 -21.26
N ARG A 242 13.62 -53.23 -20.72
CA ARG A 242 12.18 -53.05 -20.88
C ARG A 242 11.68 -51.77 -20.22
N ILE A 243 12.20 -51.40 -19.04
CA ILE A 243 11.91 -50.13 -18.42
C ILE A 243 12.27 -48.94 -19.34
N ARG A 244 13.49 -48.98 -19.95
CA ARG A 244 13.90 -47.90 -20.87
C ARG A 244 13.00 -47.80 -22.11
N GLU A 245 12.57 -48.95 -22.67
CA GLU A 245 11.61 -48.97 -23.77
C GLU A 245 10.30 -48.34 -23.35
N LEU A 246 9.76 -48.72 -22.18
CA LEU A 246 8.53 -48.20 -21.66
C LEU A 246 8.63 -46.71 -21.31
N GLU A 247 9.75 -46.22 -20.78
CA GLU A 247 10.02 -44.79 -20.56
C GLU A 247 10.05 -44.02 -21.90
N GLY A 248 10.62 -44.64 -22.93
CA GLY A 248 10.57 -44.09 -24.29
C GLY A 248 9.14 -44.03 -24.87
N ASP A 249 8.37 -45.09 -24.63
CA ASP A 249 6.94 -45.17 -25.01
C ASP A 249 6.12 -44.13 -24.25
N GLU A 250 6.35 -43.98 -22.95
CA GLU A 250 5.71 -42.96 -22.10
C GLU A 250 5.94 -41.55 -22.65
N ARG A 251 7.19 -41.21 -22.96
CA ARG A 251 7.51 -39.88 -23.55
C ARG A 251 6.80 -39.67 -24.88
N ARG A 252 6.77 -40.69 -25.76
CA ARG A 252 6.06 -40.59 -27.05
C ARG A 252 4.58 -40.37 -26.86
N GLU A 253 3.96 -41.08 -25.93
CA GLU A 253 2.53 -40.95 -25.65
C GLU A 253 2.19 -39.60 -25.01
N ILE A 254 3.04 -39.09 -24.09
CA ILE A 254 2.89 -37.75 -23.52
C ILE A 254 2.92 -36.69 -24.62
N ILE A 255 3.94 -36.74 -25.49
CA ILE A 255 4.03 -35.80 -26.63
C ILE A 255 2.80 -35.91 -27.52
N ARG A 256 2.28 -37.12 -27.80
CA ARG A 256 1.06 -37.32 -28.61
C ARG A 256 -0.14 -36.61 -27.96
N ILE A 257 -0.33 -36.76 -26.63
CA ILE A 257 -1.42 -36.12 -25.89
C ILE A 257 -1.29 -34.59 -25.99
N LEU A 258 -0.09 -34.05 -25.80
CA LEU A 258 0.16 -32.61 -25.83
C LEU A 258 -0.03 -32.03 -27.24
N VAL A 259 0.39 -32.75 -28.28
CA VAL A 259 0.17 -32.37 -29.70
C VAL A 259 -1.34 -32.38 -30.03
N GLU A 260 -2.05 -33.42 -29.61
CA GLU A 260 -3.50 -33.53 -29.82
C GLU A 260 -4.26 -32.38 -29.17
N PHE A 261 -3.93 -32.03 -27.92
CA PHE A 261 -4.50 -30.88 -27.25
C PHE A 261 -4.14 -29.57 -27.97
N SER A 262 -2.88 -29.39 -28.36
CA SER A 262 -2.42 -28.17 -29.06
C SER A 262 -3.12 -28.00 -30.42
N ASN A 263 -3.37 -29.09 -31.14
CA ASN A 263 -4.15 -29.08 -32.39
C ASN A 263 -5.60 -28.64 -32.14
N LEU A 264 -6.20 -29.05 -31.02
CA LEU A 264 -7.54 -28.66 -30.64
C LEU A 264 -7.62 -27.17 -30.21
N LEU A 265 -6.56 -26.66 -29.53
CA LEU A 265 -6.47 -25.27 -29.09
C LEU A 265 -6.27 -24.31 -30.27
N ARG A 266 -5.57 -24.75 -31.33
CA ARG A 266 -5.09 -23.90 -32.43
C ARG A 266 -6.18 -23.03 -33.09
N PRO A 267 -7.42 -23.50 -33.35
CA PRO A 267 -8.47 -22.65 -33.88
C PRO A 267 -8.89 -21.51 -32.95
N SER A 268 -8.79 -21.70 -31.64
CA SER A 268 -9.23 -20.73 -30.62
C SER A 268 -8.09 -19.82 -30.10
N ILE A 269 -6.90 -19.86 -30.70
CA ILE A 269 -5.77 -19.03 -30.28
C ILE A 269 -6.08 -17.52 -30.38
N PRO A 270 -6.74 -17.01 -31.43
CA PRO A 270 -7.06 -15.58 -31.50
C PRO A 270 -7.91 -15.11 -30.32
N GLU A 271 -8.96 -15.86 -29.99
CA GLU A 271 -9.88 -15.54 -28.89
C GLU A 271 -9.20 -15.71 -27.52
N VAL A 272 -8.34 -16.71 -27.36
CA VAL A 272 -7.53 -16.88 -26.13
C VAL A 272 -6.58 -15.71 -25.96
N LEU A 273 -5.92 -15.25 -27.03
CA LEU A 273 -5.04 -14.08 -26.98
C LEU A 273 -5.82 -12.81 -26.58
N GLN A 274 -7.05 -12.63 -27.07
CA GLN A 274 -7.93 -11.52 -26.64
C GLN A 274 -8.21 -11.58 -25.13
N SER A 275 -8.46 -12.77 -24.58
CA SER A 275 -8.64 -12.93 -23.12
C SER A 275 -7.36 -12.64 -22.33
N TYR A 276 -6.18 -12.84 -22.92
CA TYR A 276 -4.91 -12.40 -22.32
C TYR A 276 -4.71 -10.88 -22.34
N GLU A 277 -5.21 -10.18 -23.37
CA GLU A 277 -5.24 -8.72 -23.39
C GLU A 277 -6.13 -8.17 -22.27
N PHE A 278 -7.28 -8.81 -22.03
CA PHE A 278 -8.13 -8.48 -20.88
C PHE A 278 -7.40 -8.73 -19.54
N LEU A 279 -6.70 -9.85 -19.40
CA LEU A 279 -5.93 -10.16 -18.20
C LEU A 279 -4.83 -9.13 -17.96
N ALA A 280 -4.15 -8.67 -19.02
CA ALA A 280 -3.16 -7.61 -18.98
C ALA A 280 -3.75 -6.28 -18.49
N GLU A 281 -4.94 -5.94 -19.00
CA GLU A 281 -5.64 -4.70 -18.61
C GLU A 281 -6.08 -4.75 -17.14
N ILE A 282 -6.61 -5.87 -16.68
CA ILE A 282 -6.98 -6.04 -15.26
C ILE A 282 -5.75 -5.92 -14.34
N ASP A 283 -4.61 -6.52 -14.68
CA ASP A 283 -3.38 -6.38 -13.88
C ASP A 283 -2.89 -4.93 -13.84
N PHE A 284 -2.97 -4.23 -14.98
CA PHE A 284 -2.61 -2.82 -15.09
C PHE A 284 -3.54 -1.92 -14.26
N ILE A 285 -4.87 -2.10 -14.36
CA ILE A 285 -5.86 -1.36 -13.57
C ILE A 285 -5.63 -1.63 -12.08
N ARG A 286 -5.39 -2.89 -11.69
CA ARG A 286 -5.05 -3.28 -10.33
C ARG A 286 -3.78 -2.58 -9.83
N ALA A 287 -2.73 -2.53 -10.62
CA ALA A 287 -1.48 -1.85 -10.26
C ALA A 287 -1.71 -0.36 -10.02
N LYS A 288 -2.47 0.33 -10.90
CA LYS A 288 -2.89 1.74 -10.71
C LYS A 288 -3.70 1.92 -9.42
N SER A 289 -4.62 1.02 -9.14
CA SER A 289 -5.48 1.07 -7.96
C SER A 289 -4.69 0.90 -6.65
N LEU A 290 -3.75 -0.04 -6.61
CA LEU A 290 -2.85 -0.22 -5.47
C LEU A 290 -1.93 1.00 -5.27
N PHE A 291 -1.48 1.61 -6.35
CA PHE A 291 -0.70 2.84 -6.28
C PHE A 291 -1.57 4.01 -5.77
N ALA A 292 -2.80 4.15 -6.26
CA ALA A 292 -3.75 5.15 -5.79
C ALA A 292 -4.01 5.04 -4.29
N LEU A 293 -4.23 3.83 -3.76
CA LEU A 293 -4.36 3.59 -2.33
C LEU A 293 -3.11 4.01 -1.55
N GLN A 294 -1.93 3.72 -2.08
CA GLN A 294 -0.65 4.07 -1.44
C GLN A 294 -0.44 5.58 -1.30
N ILE A 295 -0.88 6.37 -2.30
CA ILE A 295 -0.75 7.83 -2.30
C ILE A 295 -2.01 8.55 -1.81
N SER A 296 -3.06 7.83 -1.42
CA SER A 296 -4.40 8.37 -1.11
C SER A 296 -4.99 9.14 -2.30
N GLY A 297 -4.83 8.58 -3.51
CA GLY A 297 -5.33 9.16 -4.74
C GLY A 297 -6.84 9.03 -4.87
N ILE A 298 -7.47 10.09 -5.39
CA ILE A 298 -8.91 10.16 -5.65
C ILE A 298 -9.17 10.56 -7.11
N LYS A 299 -10.39 10.35 -7.60
CA LYS A 299 -10.88 10.92 -8.84
C LYS A 299 -11.44 12.32 -8.53
N PRO A 300 -10.82 13.42 -9.03
CA PRO A 300 -11.41 14.75 -8.91
C PRO A 300 -12.66 14.88 -9.79
N ALA A 301 -13.44 15.93 -9.58
CA ALA A 301 -14.50 16.30 -10.52
C ALA A 301 -13.85 16.69 -11.86
N LEU A 302 -14.05 15.84 -12.88
CA LEU A 302 -13.46 16.04 -14.19
C LEU A 302 -14.39 16.93 -15.04
N GLU A 303 -13.85 17.95 -15.68
CA GLU A 303 -14.60 18.86 -16.54
C GLU A 303 -14.00 18.92 -17.94
N ASN A 304 -14.86 18.93 -18.96
CA ASN A 304 -14.40 19.15 -20.33
C ASN A 304 -14.16 20.63 -20.62
N THR A 305 -13.60 21.34 -19.65
CA THR A 305 -13.24 22.75 -19.68
C THR A 305 -11.77 22.92 -19.32
N ARG A 306 -11.24 24.12 -19.52
CA ARG A 306 -9.89 24.48 -19.13
C ARG A 306 -9.92 25.01 -17.70
N LEU A 307 -9.60 24.17 -16.76
CA LEU A 307 -9.68 24.49 -15.33
C LEU A 307 -8.63 23.73 -14.54
N LEU A 308 -7.98 24.39 -13.61
CA LEU A 308 -7.21 23.80 -12.52
C LEU A 308 -7.71 24.43 -11.21
N ASP A 309 -8.61 23.78 -10.53
CA ASP A 309 -9.06 24.16 -9.19
C ASP A 309 -8.79 23.01 -8.23
N TRP A 310 -7.58 22.99 -7.72
CA TRP A 310 -7.08 21.89 -6.89
C TRP A 310 -6.91 22.33 -5.45
N THR A 311 -7.51 21.59 -4.56
CA THR A 311 -7.40 21.77 -3.12
C THR A 311 -6.60 20.62 -2.53
N MET A 312 -5.62 20.94 -1.69
CA MET A 312 -4.75 19.99 -0.98
C MET A 312 -4.04 18.98 -1.91
N ALA A 313 -3.62 19.40 -3.08
CA ALA A 313 -2.87 18.55 -4.00
C ALA A 313 -1.47 18.23 -3.44
N VAL A 314 -1.06 16.97 -3.51
CA VAL A 314 0.20 16.50 -2.93
C VAL A 314 1.07 15.86 -4.02
N HIS A 315 2.38 16.18 -4.02
CA HIS A 315 3.34 15.53 -4.91
C HIS A 315 3.57 14.07 -4.46
N PRO A 316 3.18 13.05 -5.24
CA PRO A 316 3.19 11.65 -4.80
C PRO A 316 4.59 11.13 -4.43
N LEU A 317 5.62 11.41 -5.24
CA LEU A 317 6.98 10.96 -4.95
C LEU A 317 7.54 11.63 -3.69
N LEU A 318 7.23 12.91 -3.49
CA LEU A 318 7.63 13.64 -2.29
C LEU A 318 6.89 13.07 -1.05
N GLN A 319 5.61 12.73 -1.18
CA GLN A 319 4.83 12.09 -0.14
C GLN A 319 5.47 10.76 0.28
N LEU A 320 5.78 9.89 -0.68
CA LEU A 320 6.42 8.60 -0.44
C LEU A 320 7.82 8.75 0.19
N SER A 321 8.60 9.75 -0.24
CA SER A 321 9.92 10.01 0.32
C SER A 321 9.87 10.53 1.76
N LEU A 322 9.03 11.54 2.04
CA LEU A 322 8.93 12.15 3.36
C LEU A 322 8.23 11.26 4.38
N SER A 323 7.28 10.42 3.96
CA SER A 323 6.61 9.46 4.86
C SER A 323 7.58 8.44 5.45
N LYS A 324 8.62 8.04 4.71
CA LYS A 324 9.71 7.17 5.23
C LYS A 324 10.45 7.81 6.41
N HIS A 325 10.46 9.14 6.50
CA HIS A 325 11.10 9.91 7.57
C HIS A 325 10.10 10.49 8.60
N GLY A 326 8.84 10.04 8.55
CA GLY A 326 7.78 10.52 9.44
C GLY A 326 7.39 11.99 9.26
N LYS A 327 7.77 12.60 8.11
CA LYS A 327 7.44 13.98 7.76
C LYS A 327 6.24 14.02 6.83
N LYS A 328 5.43 15.08 6.95
CA LYS A 328 4.28 15.33 6.05
C LYS A 328 4.66 16.33 4.97
N VAL A 329 4.12 16.12 3.77
CA VAL A 329 4.19 17.11 2.68
C VAL A 329 3.22 18.24 2.99
N VAL A 330 3.62 19.47 2.67
CA VAL A 330 2.69 20.61 2.65
C VAL A 330 1.91 20.55 1.34
N PRO A 331 0.57 20.47 1.38
CA PRO A 331 -0.24 20.36 0.18
C PRO A 331 -0.28 21.68 -0.60
N LEU A 332 -0.57 21.59 -1.88
CA LEU A 332 -0.72 22.71 -2.83
C LEU A 332 -2.20 22.99 -3.06
N ASP A 333 -2.59 24.26 -2.85
CA ASP A 333 -3.86 24.81 -3.31
C ASP A 333 -3.56 25.70 -4.52
N ILE A 334 -4.22 25.44 -5.68
CA ILE A 334 -4.02 26.21 -6.91
C ILE A 334 -5.33 26.34 -7.66
N GLU A 335 -5.62 27.57 -8.10
CA GLU A 335 -6.80 27.90 -8.90
C GLU A 335 -6.37 28.65 -10.16
N LEU A 336 -6.66 28.09 -11.34
CA LEU A 336 -6.53 28.70 -12.64
C LEU A 336 -7.83 28.53 -13.41
N THR A 337 -8.39 29.62 -13.89
CA THR A 337 -9.64 29.68 -14.61
C THR A 337 -9.47 30.36 -15.96
N GLU A 338 -10.49 30.42 -16.79
CA GLU A 338 -10.45 31.17 -18.05
C GLU A 338 -10.15 32.67 -17.87
N LYS A 339 -10.49 33.22 -16.69
CA LYS A 339 -10.24 34.63 -16.35
C LYS A 339 -8.84 34.88 -15.83
N GLN A 340 -8.23 33.86 -15.18
CA GLN A 340 -6.89 33.92 -14.60
C GLN A 340 -6.19 32.63 -14.98
N HIS A 341 -5.64 32.58 -16.19
CA HIS A 341 -5.12 31.37 -16.80
C HIS A 341 -3.59 31.23 -16.70
N ILE A 342 -2.87 32.29 -16.33
CA ILE A 342 -1.42 32.22 -16.07
C ILE A 342 -1.13 32.68 -14.64
N LEU A 343 -0.46 31.83 -13.88
CA LEU A 343 0.00 32.08 -12.52
C LEU A 343 1.51 32.36 -12.53
N ILE A 344 1.93 33.52 -12.03
CA ILE A 344 3.33 33.88 -11.83
C ILE A 344 3.70 33.69 -10.36
N ILE A 345 4.51 32.70 -10.08
CA ILE A 345 4.94 32.37 -8.72
C ILE A 345 6.27 33.04 -8.42
N SER A 346 6.30 33.80 -7.34
CA SER A 346 7.51 34.41 -6.82
C SER A 346 7.76 34.07 -5.36
N GLY A 347 8.97 34.32 -4.88
CA GLY A 347 9.37 33.93 -3.51
C GLY A 347 10.81 33.44 -3.44
N PRO A 348 11.29 32.98 -2.26
CA PRO A 348 12.65 32.48 -2.08
C PRO A 348 12.87 31.18 -2.89
N ASN A 349 14.12 30.89 -3.32
CA ASN A 349 14.44 29.69 -4.08
C ASN A 349 14.14 28.42 -3.27
N ALA A 350 14.48 28.41 -1.99
CA ALA A 350 14.15 27.31 -1.08
C ALA A 350 12.67 27.23 -0.67
N GLY A 351 11.79 28.08 -1.25
CA GLY A 351 10.36 28.15 -0.93
C GLY A 351 9.49 27.06 -1.54
N GLY A 352 10.03 26.23 -2.45
CA GLY A 352 9.30 25.14 -3.10
C GLY A 352 8.66 25.50 -4.44
N LYS A 353 9.08 26.60 -5.12
CA LYS A 353 8.55 27.03 -6.43
C LYS A 353 8.59 25.91 -7.48
N SER A 354 9.78 25.33 -7.71
CA SER A 354 9.99 24.27 -8.69
C SER A 354 9.24 22.98 -8.32
N VAL A 355 9.06 22.72 -7.02
CA VAL A 355 8.23 21.59 -6.55
C VAL A 355 6.76 21.83 -6.89
N CYS A 356 6.27 23.06 -6.74
CA CYS A 356 4.91 23.44 -7.14
C CYS A 356 4.67 23.17 -8.63
N LEU A 357 5.58 23.64 -9.51
CA LEU A 357 5.54 23.39 -10.95
C LEU A 357 5.52 21.87 -11.28
N LYS A 358 6.47 21.11 -10.69
CA LYS A 358 6.54 19.65 -10.87
C LYS A 358 5.28 18.96 -10.38
N THR A 359 4.68 19.43 -9.28
CA THR A 359 3.43 18.89 -8.76
C THR A 359 2.30 19.08 -9.78
N VAL A 360 2.15 20.28 -10.33
CA VAL A 360 1.12 20.55 -11.35
C VAL A 360 1.35 19.69 -12.59
N GLY A 361 2.58 19.64 -13.10
CA GLY A 361 2.91 18.84 -14.30
C GLY A 361 2.68 17.35 -14.10
N LEU A 362 3.15 16.80 -12.98
CA LEU A 362 3.03 15.38 -12.66
C LEU A 362 1.57 14.96 -12.45
N LEU A 363 0.82 15.70 -11.64
CA LEU A 363 -0.57 15.33 -11.35
C LEU A 363 -1.47 15.49 -12.58
N GLN A 364 -1.30 16.53 -13.39
CA GLN A 364 -2.06 16.69 -14.64
C GLN A 364 -1.73 15.58 -15.63
N TYR A 365 -0.47 15.20 -15.75
CA TYR A 365 -0.05 14.11 -16.61
C TYR A 365 -0.59 12.75 -16.13
N MET A 366 -0.50 12.47 -14.82
CA MET A 366 -1.07 11.27 -14.21
C MET A 366 -2.57 11.17 -14.45
N LEU A 367 -3.32 12.27 -14.24
CA LEU A 367 -4.76 12.32 -14.46
C LEU A 367 -5.12 11.92 -15.89
N GLN A 368 -4.44 12.50 -16.88
CA GLN A 368 -4.69 12.24 -18.31
C GLN A 368 -4.10 10.91 -18.80
N CYS A 369 -3.28 10.23 -17.99
CA CYS A 369 -2.93 8.81 -18.13
C CYS A 369 -3.96 7.87 -17.46
N GLY A 370 -5.05 8.40 -16.92
CA GLY A 370 -6.08 7.62 -16.23
C GLY A 370 -5.63 7.07 -14.88
N MET A 371 -4.94 7.88 -14.07
CA MET A 371 -4.50 7.56 -12.71
C MET A 371 -5.21 8.47 -11.70
N LEU A 372 -5.63 7.92 -10.58
CA LEU A 372 -6.13 8.71 -9.46
C LEU A 372 -5.00 9.49 -8.81
N ILE A 373 -5.27 10.73 -8.39
CA ILE A 373 -4.27 11.68 -7.93
C ILE A 373 -4.54 12.14 -6.50
N PRO A 374 -3.49 12.39 -5.70
CA PRO A 374 -3.64 12.75 -4.28
C PRO A 374 -4.04 14.21 -4.13
N MET A 375 -5.33 14.44 -3.90
CA MET A 375 -5.90 15.77 -3.63
C MET A 375 -7.22 15.63 -2.86
N HIS A 376 -7.86 16.75 -2.55
CA HIS A 376 -9.15 16.75 -1.86
C HIS A 376 -10.31 16.54 -2.86
N GLU A 377 -11.38 15.86 -2.43
CA GLU A 377 -12.58 15.53 -3.24
C GLU A 377 -13.27 16.75 -3.88
N ARG A 378 -13.10 17.94 -3.30
CA ARG A 378 -13.65 19.18 -3.86
C ARG A 378 -12.88 19.76 -5.06
N SER A 379 -11.80 19.09 -5.45
CA SER A 379 -10.97 19.55 -6.56
C SER A 379 -11.66 19.32 -7.89
N HIS A 380 -11.53 20.27 -8.80
CA HIS A 380 -11.99 20.19 -10.19
C HIS A 380 -10.77 20.21 -11.11
N ALA A 381 -10.79 19.38 -12.13
CA ALA A 381 -9.69 19.26 -13.08
C ALA A 381 -10.20 19.27 -14.52
N GLY A 382 -9.60 20.12 -15.32
CA GLY A 382 -9.83 20.20 -16.76
C GLY A 382 -8.89 19.30 -17.55
N ILE A 383 -9.15 19.15 -18.85
CA ILE A 383 -8.35 18.38 -19.79
C ILE A 383 -7.59 19.32 -20.75
N PHE A 384 -6.28 19.11 -20.85
CA PHE A 384 -5.40 19.86 -21.76
C PHE A 384 -4.99 19.01 -22.96
N SER A 385 -4.91 19.64 -24.15
CA SER A 385 -4.47 18.95 -25.37
C SER A 385 -2.96 18.80 -25.46
N SER A 386 -2.22 19.61 -24.70
CA SER A 386 -0.75 19.59 -24.68
C SER A 386 -0.20 20.15 -23.37
N ILE A 387 0.94 19.59 -22.97
CA ILE A 387 1.70 20.08 -21.81
C ILE A 387 3.13 20.36 -22.27
N PHE A 388 3.60 21.55 -21.96
CA PHE A 388 4.95 22.00 -22.25
C PHE A 388 5.66 22.34 -20.95
N ILE A 389 6.89 21.85 -20.78
CA ILE A 389 7.68 22.20 -19.60
C ILE A 389 9.05 22.74 -19.99
N ASP A 390 9.53 23.66 -19.17
CA ASP A 390 10.90 24.20 -19.19
C ASP A 390 11.35 24.23 -17.71
N ILE A 391 11.88 23.11 -17.25
CA ILE A 391 12.27 22.89 -15.84
C ILE A 391 13.65 22.23 -15.80
N GLY A 392 14.54 22.78 -14.96
CA GLY A 392 15.88 22.30 -14.72
C GLY A 392 16.91 22.82 -15.72
N ASP A 393 18.19 22.84 -15.30
CA ASP A 393 19.32 23.24 -16.12
C ASP A 393 19.67 22.12 -17.10
N GLU A 394 19.52 22.40 -18.40
CA GLU A 394 20.04 21.54 -19.46
C GLU A 394 21.55 21.79 -19.62
N GLN A 395 22.34 21.35 -18.66
CA GLN A 395 23.80 21.25 -18.78
C GLN A 395 24.17 19.86 -19.36
N SER A 396 23.90 19.63 -20.63
CA SER A 396 24.52 18.53 -21.33
C SER A 396 25.89 18.98 -21.82
N ILE A 397 26.92 18.23 -21.45
CA ILE A 397 28.30 18.44 -21.95
C ILE A 397 28.39 18.22 -23.46
N GLU A 398 27.36 17.64 -24.05
CA GLU A 398 27.26 17.27 -25.48
C GLU A 398 26.62 18.39 -26.35
N ASP A 399 25.82 19.28 -25.75
CA ASP A 399 25.22 20.43 -26.44
C ASP A 399 25.94 21.70 -26.04
N ASP A 400 26.65 22.36 -26.97
CA ASP A 400 27.35 23.63 -26.84
C ASP A 400 26.41 24.85 -26.56
N LEU A 401 25.09 24.59 -26.29
CA LEU A 401 24.12 25.65 -26.01
C LEU A 401 24.22 26.10 -24.55
N SER A 402 24.38 27.42 -24.32
CA SER A 402 24.25 27.98 -22.99
C SER A 402 22.81 27.72 -22.47
N THR A 403 22.61 27.60 -21.14
CA THR A 403 21.32 27.43 -20.48
C THR A 403 20.25 28.42 -21.01
N TYR A 404 20.64 29.68 -21.25
CA TYR A 404 19.75 30.68 -21.80
C TYR A 404 19.27 30.36 -23.23
N SER A 405 20.15 29.85 -24.09
CA SER A 405 19.80 29.49 -25.47
C SER A 405 18.83 28.32 -25.51
N SER A 406 18.98 27.34 -24.60
CA SER A 406 18.07 26.21 -24.44
C SER A 406 16.69 26.70 -24.01
N HIS A 407 16.60 27.61 -23.01
CA HIS A 407 15.34 28.19 -22.59
C HIS A 407 14.65 28.95 -23.76
N LEU A 408 15.39 29.77 -24.51
CA LEU A 408 14.82 30.47 -25.68
C LEU A 408 14.33 29.53 -26.77
N THR A 409 15.02 28.40 -26.97
CA THR A 409 14.60 27.37 -27.93
C THR A 409 13.30 26.74 -27.47
N ASN A 410 13.16 26.37 -26.19
CA ASN A 410 11.94 25.87 -25.61
C ASN A 410 10.80 26.90 -25.73
N MET A 411 11.04 28.20 -25.43
CA MET A 411 10.04 29.24 -25.60
C MET A 411 9.58 29.36 -27.05
N LYS A 412 10.50 29.28 -28.02
CA LYS A 412 10.18 29.34 -29.45
C LYS A 412 9.25 28.20 -29.84
N ILE A 413 9.52 26.98 -29.36
CA ILE A 413 8.69 25.78 -29.62
C ILE A 413 7.32 25.94 -28.97
N MET A 414 7.27 26.36 -27.69
CA MET A 414 6.03 26.62 -26.97
C MET A 414 5.20 27.68 -27.68
N MET A 415 5.78 28.85 -28.02
CA MET A 415 5.07 29.91 -28.73
C MET A 415 4.51 29.48 -30.09
N LYS A 416 5.18 28.56 -30.78
CA LYS A 416 4.70 28.03 -32.07
C LYS A 416 3.51 27.08 -31.89
N ASN A 417 3.55 26.19 -30.91
CA ASN A 417 2.64 25.03 -30.80
C ASN A 417 1.55 25.20 -29.74
N CYS A 418 1.68 26.13 -28.77
CA CYS A 418 0.68 26.33 -27.75
C CYS A 418 -0.60 26.97 -28.30
N ASN A 419 -1.71 26.61 -27.72
CA ASN A 419 -3.05 27.12 -27.96
C ASN A 419 -3.78 27.32 -26.62
N GLU A 420 -5.04 27.67 -26.68
CA GLU A 420 -5.88 27.87 -25.49
C GLU A 420 -6.07 26.61 -24.64
N ARG A 421 -5.90 25.38 -25.19
CA ARG A 421 -5.98 24.11 -24.47
C ARG A 421 -4.59 23.57 -24.08
N SER A 422 -3.59 24.40 -24.03
CA SER A 422 -2.22 24.03 -23.66
C SER A 422 -1.92 24.47 -22.24
N LEU A 423 -1.18 23.64 -21.50
CA LEU A 423 -0.60 23.95 -20.19
C LEU A 423 0.90 24.15 -20.35
N ILE A 424 1.42 25.33 -19.95
CA ILE A 424 2.86 25.63 -19.93
C ILE A 424 3.37 25.71 -18.49
N LEU A 425 4.53 25.12 -18.24
CA LEU A 425 5.19 25.09 -16.93
C LEU A 425 6.64 25.54 -17.10
N ILE A 426 6.96 26.74 -16.62
CA ILE A 426 8.27 27.36 -16.85
C ILE A 426 8.91 27.73 -15.53
N ASP A 427 10.10 27.20 -15.26
CA ASP A 427 10.88 27.52 -14.07
C ASP A 427 11.91 28.62 -14.40
N GLU A 428 12.14 29.52 -13.45
CA GLU A 428 13.10 30.64 -13.54
C GLU A 428 13.00 31.47 -14.85
N PHE A 429 11.77 31.81 -15.25
CA PHE A 429 11.49 32.45 -16.53
C PHE A 429 12.27 33.73 -16.73
N GLY A 430 13.04 33.78 -17.83
CA GLY A 430 13.93 34.86 -18.20
C GLY A 430 15.34 34.80 -17.61
N GLY A 431 15.62 33.76 -16.76
CA GLY A 431 16.93 33.56 -16.14
C GLY A 431 18.05 33.21 -17.13
N GLY A 432 19.29 33.22 -16.66
CA GLY A 432 20.45 32.74 -17.42
C GLY A 432 21.12 33.81 -18.30
N THR A 433 20.69 35.10 -18.29
CA THR A 433 21.30 36.20 -19.04
C THR A 433 21.26 37.49 -18.23
N GLU A 434 21.68 38.58 -18.86
CA GLU A 434 21.64 39.92 -18.26
C GLU A 434 20.18 40.28 -17.88
N PRO A 435 19.93 40.67 -16.60
CA PRO A 435 18.60 40.78 -16.04
C PRO A 435 17.61 41.69 -16.78
N GLN A 436 18.07 42.81 -17.32
CA GLN A 436 17.20 43.78 -18.02
C GLN A 436 16.71 43.22 -19.36
N ILE A 437 17.62 42.63 -20.14
CA ILE A 437 17.30 42.05 -21.45
C ILE A 437 16.50 40.78 -21.29
N GLY A 438 16.92 39.88 -20.37
CA GLY A 438 16.22 38.65 -20.10
C GLY A 438 14.78 38.89 -19.61
N GLY A 439 14.60 39.84 -18.70
CA GLY A 439 13.27 40.24 -18.22
C GLY A 439 12.37 40.83 -19.32
N ALA A 440 12.93 41.68 -20.19
CA ALA A 440 12.15 42.28 -21.29
C ALA A 440 11.72 41.24 -22.34
N ILE A 441 12.61 40.29 -22.67
CA ILE A 441 12.25 39.16 -23.57
C ILE A 441 11.18 38.26 -22.95
N ALA A 442 11.32 37.93 -21.67
CA ALA A 442 10.35 37.13 -20.93
C ALA A 442 8.97 37.79 -20.90
N GLU A 443 8.89 39.07 -20.66
CA GLU A 443 7.66 39.85 -20.68
C GLU A 443 6.99 39.85 -22.07
N ALA A 444 7.77 40.04 -23.13
CA ALA A 444 7.27 39.96 -24.49
C ALA A 444 6.72 38.56 -24.84
N VAL A 445 7.38 37.51 -24.40
CA VAL A 445 6.91 36.13 -24.57
C VAL A 445 5.66 35.86 -23.72
N LEU A 446 5.61 36.33 -22.48
CA LEU A 446 4.45 36.22 -21.59
C LEU A 446 3.20 36.89 -22.21
N LYS A 447 3.38 38.07 -22.78
CA LYS A 447 2.32 38.75 -23.52
C LYS A 447 1.76 37.92 -24.66
N ARG A 448 2.61 37.16 -25.37
CA ARG A 448 2.14 36.24 -26.43
C ARG A 448 1.38 35.05 -25.90
N PHE A 449 1.81 34.44 -24.78
CA PHE A 449 1.09 33.36 -24.13
C PHE A 449 -0.29 33.85 -23.63
N ASN A 450 -0.35 35.03 -23.02
CA ASN A 450 -1.60 35.64 -22.57
C ASN A 450 -2.57 35.91 -23.73
N GLN A 451 -2.08 36.42 -24.86
CA GLN A 451 -2.87 36.66 -26.07
C GLN A 451 -3.44 35.36 -26.66
N LYS A 452 -2.75 34.25 -26.51
CA LYS A 452 -3.20 32.89 -26.94
C LYS A 452 -4.10 32.21 -25.93
N LEU A 453 -4.40 32.84 -24.81
CA LEU A 453 -5.20 32.28 -23.70
C LEU A 453 -4.63 30.93 -23.18
N THR A 454 -3.31 30.76 -23.25
CA THR A 454 -2.60 29.54 -22.81
C THR A 454 -2.59 29.49 -21.30
N PHE A 455 -2.95 28.32 -20.73
CA PHE A 455 -2.82 28.10 -19.30
C PHE A 455 -1.37 27.91 -18.90
N GLY A 456 -0.97 28.47 -17.74
CA GLY A 456 0.42 28.36 -17.35
C GLY A 456 0.71 28.60 -15.88
N VAL A 457 1.75 27.92 -15.40
CA VAL A 457 2.39 28.21 -14.11
C VAL A 457 3.86 28.54 -14.37
N ILE A 458 4.28 29.72 -13.96
CA ILE A 458 5.57 30.27 -14.29
C ILE A 458 6.24 30.75 -13.01
N THR A 459 7.49 30.38 -12.75
CA THR A 459 8.24 30.94 -11.64
C THR A 459 9.21 32.02 -12.16
N THR A 460 9.40 33.06 -11.39
CA THR A 460 10.33 34.13 -11.77
C THR A 460 10.86 34.89 -10.57
N HIS A 461 12.02 35.52 -10.77
CA HIS A 461 12.61 36.52 -9.88
C HIS A 461 12.44 37.95 -10.39
N TYR A 462 11.97 38.13 -11.64
CA TYR A 462 11.91 39.44 -12.28
C TYR A 462 10.71 40.27 -11.85
N GLN A 463 10.95 41.50 -11.50
CA GLN A 463 9.94 42.47 -11.04
C GLN A 463 8.96 42.87 -12.15
N ASN A 464 9.45 43.10 -13.37
CA ASN A 464 8.62 43.49 -14.51
C ASN A 464 7.53 42.45 -14.81
N LEU A 465 7.81 41.16 -14.64
CA LEU A 465 6.80 40.10 -14.83
C LEU A 465 5.74 40.14 -13.74
N LYS A 466 6.12 40.47 -12.49
CA LYS A 466 5.15 40.65 -11.39
C LYS A 466 4.24 41.85 -11.65
N HIS A 467 4.77 42.97 -12.14
CA HIS A 467 3.98 44.15 -12.53
C HIS A 467 3.09 43.85 -13.75
N PHE A 468 3.60 43.07 -14.72
CA PHE A 468 2.78 42.66 -15.85
C PHE A 468 1.49 41.95 -15.39
N ALA A 469 1.57 41.09 -14.35
CA ALA A 469 0.40 40.40 -13.78
C ALA A 469 -0.56 41.34 -13.03
N GLU A 470 -0.10 42.50 -12.57
CA GLU A 470 -0.95 43.53 -11.95
C GLU A 470 -1.70 44.34 -13.00
N ASP A 471 -1.07 44.56 -14.16
CA ASP A 471 -1.55 45.49 -15.22
C ASP A 471 -2.37 44.78 -16.31
N HIS A 472 -2.33 43.45 -16.38
CA HIS A 472 -2.96 42.69 -17.47
C HIS A 472 -3.92 41.62 -16.96
N GLU A 473 -5.14 41.62 -17.48
CA GLU A 473 -6.12 40.56 -17.26
C GLU A 473 -5.59 39.23 -17.81
N GLY A 474 -5.96 38.13 -17.18
CA GLY A 474 -5.53 36.78 -17.56
C GLY A 474 -4.31 36.25 -16.80
N VAL A 475 -3.53 37.14 -16.21
CA VAL A 475 -2.34 36.75 -15.43
C VAL A 475 -2.51 37.14 -13.97
N VAL A 476 -2.12 36.24 -13.06
CA VAL A 476 -2.21 36.50 -11.62
C VAL A 476 -0.89 36.19 -10.91
N ASN A 477 -0.57 36.99 -9.90
CA ASN A 477 0.59 36.78 -9.04
C ASN A 477 0.31 35.75 -7.97
N GLY A 478 1.34 34.98 -7.60
CA GLY A 478 1.36 34.07 -6.47
C GLY A 478 2.66 34.20 -5.66
N ALA A 479 2.52 34.09 -4.34
CA ALA A 479 3.64 34.18 -3.41
C ALA A 479 3.86 32.82 -2.70
N MET A 480 5.11 32.34 -2.69
CA MET A 480 5.51 31.29 -1.75
C MET A 480 5.76 31.90 -0.38
N LEU A 481 5.00 31.39 0.61
CA LEU A 481 5.02 31.95 1.95
C LEU A 481 6.29 31.58 2.73
N TYR A 482 6.77 32.54 3.52
CA TYR A 482 7.97 32.41 4.36
C TYR A 482 7.70 32.94 5.77
N ASP A 483 8.09 32.17 6.80
CA ASP A 483 8.00 32.60 8.19
C ASP A 483 9.28 33.38 8.59
N ARG A 484 9.15 34.68 8.82
CA ARG A 484 10.27 35.54 9.21
C ARG A 484 10.76 35.29 10.64
N HIS A 485 9.86 34.90 11.57
CA HIS A 485 10.24 34.68 12.95
C HIS A 485 11.04 33.38 13.11
N LEU A 486 10.60 32.30 12.43
CA LEU A 486 11.30 31.04 12.41
C LEU A 486 12.35 30.95 11.30
N MET A 487 12.40 31.96 10.43
CA MET A 487 13.30 31.97 9.27
C MET A 487 13.18 30.68 8.42
N GLN A 488 11.94 30.24 8.13
CA GLN A 488 11.66 29.00 7.44
C GLN A 488 10.67 29.19 6.30
N ALA A 489 10.86 28.43 5.20
CA ALA A 489 9.86 28.34 4.13
C ALA A 489 8.64 27.55 4.66
N LEU A 490 7.45 28.06 4.39
CA LEU A 490 6.19 27.41 4.74
C LEU A 490 5.71 26.46 3.66
N PHE A 491 6.31 26.52 2.47
CA PHE A 491 5.95 25.71 1.28
C PHE A 491 4.47 25.85 0.87
N GLN A 492 3.83 26.94 1.24
CA GLN A 492 2.43 27.25 0.91
C GLN A 492 2.39 28.32 -0.16
N LEU A 493 1.55 28.10 -1.17
CA LEU A 493 1.27 29.08 -2.23
C LEU A 493 0.09 29.97 -1.83
N GLN A 494 0.23 31.27 -1.99
CA GLN A 494 -0.87 32.23 -1.86
C GLN A 494 -1.06 32.99 -3.17
N ILE A 495 -2.20 32.84 -3.82
CA ILE A 495 -2.54 33.50 -5.08
C ILE A 495 -3.10 34.91 -4.80
N GLY A 496 -2.81 35.85 -5.69
CA GLY A 496 -3.34 37.23 -5.70
C GLY A 496 -2.34 38.34 -5.31
N ASN A 497 -1.17 37.98 -4.78
CA ASN A 497 -0.13 38.97 -4.47
C ASN A 497 1.26 38.44 -4.90
N PRO A 498 2.19 39.32 -5.33
CA PRO A 498 3.56 38.93 -5.61
C PRO A 498 4.33 38.60 -4.33
N GLY A 499 5.24 37.60 -4.41
CA GLY A 499 6.11 37.23 -3.30
C GLY A 499 7.43 38.02 -3.29
N SER A 500 8.03 38.18 -2.08
CA SER A 500 9.38 38.67 -1.87
C SER A 500 10.42 37.55 -2.01
N SER A 501 11.64 37.88 -2.39
CA SER A 501 12.78 36.95 -2.46
C SER A 501 13.33 36.57 -1.08
N PHE A 502 13.09 37.37 -0.05
CA PHE A 502 13.64 37.22 1.31
C PHE A 502 15.17 37.10 1.35
N ALA A 503 15.86 37.70 0.37
CA ALA A 503 17.32 37.58 0.20
C ALA A 503 18.11 38.07 1.42
N VAL A 504 17.70 39.18 1.99
CA VAL A 504 18.36 39.80 3.19
C VAL A 504 18.18 38.91 4.41
N GLU A 505 16.97 38.36 4.61
CA GLU A 505 16.66 37.46 5.72
C GLU A 505 17.41 36.12 5.61
N ILE A 506 17.53 35.62 4.39
CA ILE A 506 18.29 34.37 4.13
C ILE A 506 19.80 34.62 4.37
N ALA A 507 20.32 35.76 3.92
CA ALA A 507 21.74 36.15 4.17
C ALA A 507 22.05 36.19 5.68
N ARG A 508 21.16 36.76 6.49
CA ARG A 508 21.27 36.72 7.96
C ARG A 508 21.26 35.34 8.54
N LYS A 509 20.36 34.52 8.04
CA LYS A 509 20.23 33.12 8.53
C LYS A 509 21.48 32.29 8.26
N ILE A 510 22.12 32.50 7.13
CA ILE A 510 23.36 31.83 6.73
C ILE A 510 24.55 32.36 7.55
N GLY A 511 24.42 33.54 8.18
CA GLY A 511 25.45 34.12 9.03
C GLY A 511 26.38 35.11 8.28
N LEU A 512 25.88 35.74 7.19
CA LEU A 512 26.63 36.87 6.58
C LEU A 512 26.83 37.99 7.63
N PRO A 513 28.01 38.63 7.67
CA PRO A 513 28.26 39.75 8.57
C PRO A 513 27.24 40.89 8.37
N GLU A 514 26.77 41.49 9.45
CA GLU A 514 25.72 42.53 9.40
C GLU A 514 26.15 43.80 8.69
N ASP A 515 27.43 44.10 8.69
CA ASP A 515 28.04 45.23 7.91
C ASP A 515 27.88 45.00 6.39
N VAL A 516 28.15 43.82 5.89
CA VAL A 516 27.93 43.43 4.50
C VAL A 516 26.45 43.51 4.10
N ILE A 517 25.55 43.12 5.01
CA ILE A 517 24.12 43.21 4.80
C ILE A 517 23.64 44.69 4.80
N ALA A 518 24.23 45.53 5.66
CA ALA A 518 23.95 46.95 5.71
C ALA A 518 24.39 47.65 4.43
N ASP A 519 25.62 47.37 3.98
CA ASP A 519 26.17 47.92 2.73
C ASP A 519 25.32 47.51 1.51
N ALA A 520 24.96 46.23 1.42
CA ALA A 520 24.08 45.73 0.37
C ALA A 520 22.69 46.39 0.39
N SER A 521 22.17 46.68 1.59
CA SER A 521 20.90 47.39 1.78
C SER A 521 20.98 48.87 1.38
N GLU A 522 22.12 49.51 1.58
CA GLU A 522 22.38 50.89 1.12
C GLU A 522 22.51 50.98 -0.41
N ILE A 523 23.21 50.02 -1.03
CA ILE A 523 23.35 49.92 -2.48
C ILE A 523 22.00 49.72 -3.18
N VAL A 524 21.12 48.87 -2.65
CA VAL A 524 19.79 48.60 -3.23
C VAL A 524 18.82 49.77 -3.02
N GLY A 525 19.02 50.55 -1.96
CA GLY A 525 18.18 51.69 -1.58
C GLY A 525 17.07 51.34 -0.58
N SER A 526 16.86 52.22 0.37
CA SER A 526 15.90 52.05 1.46
C SER A 526 14.43 51.94 1.01
N GLU A 527 14.09 52.64 -0.08
CA GLU A 527 12.72 52.60 -0.65
C GLU A 527 12.34 51.21 -1.16
N TYR A 528 13.27 50.56 -1.85
CA TYR A 528 13.02 49.18 -2.37
C TYR A 528 12.83 48.17 -1.24
N ILE A 529 13.67 48.23 -0.21
CA ILE A 529 13.58 47.35 0.95
C ILE A 529 12.29 47.59 1.74
N ASN A 530 11.88 48.86 1.88
CA ASN A 530 10.64 49.21 2.55
C ASN A 530 9.41 48.76 1.73
N ALA A 531 9.40 48.92 0.41
CA ALA A 531 8.33 48.41 -0.45
C ALA A 531 8.19 46.89 -0.34
N ASP A 532 9.30 46.12 -0.34
CA ASP A 532 9.29 44.68 -0.15
C ASP A 532 8.77 44.29 1.25
N LYS A 533 9.09 45.04 2.31
CA LYS A 533 8.53 44.84 3.66
C LYS A 533 7.02 45.10 3.73
N TYR A 534 6.54 46.17 3.07
CA TYR A 534 5.10 46.46 3.01
C TYR A 534 4.31 45.38 2.31
N LEU A 535 4.81 44.89 1.17
CA LEU A 535 4.18 43.73 0.47
C LEU A 535 4.07 42.50 1.37
N GLN A 536 5.12 42.22 2.13
CA GLN A 536 5.16 41.10 3.07
C GLN A 536 4.15 41.29 4.22
N ASP A 537 4.01 42.49 4.76
CA ASP A 537 3.03 42.77 5.83
C ASP A 537 1.59 42.63 5.32
N ILE A 538 1.31 43.09 4.10
CA ILE A 538 0.02 42.94 3.41
C ILE A 538 -0.33 41.43 3.26
N VAL A 539 0.61 40.62 2.79
CA VAL A 539 0.42 39.17 2.62
C VAL A 539 0.13 38.52 3.96
N ARG A 540 0.87 38.90 5.04
CA ARG A 540 0.62 38.38 6.39
C ARG A 540 -0.78 38.74 6.90
N ASP A 541 -1.18 39.99 6.75
CA ASP A 541 -2.48 40.48 7.24
C ASP A 541 -3.64 39.82 6.47
N LYS A 542 -3.49 39.67 5.16
CA LYS A 542 -4.45 38.96 4.31
C LYS A 542 -4.62 37.51 4.81
N ARG A 543 -3.51 36.78 5.06
CA ARG A 543 -3.51 35.42 5.57
C ARG A 543 -4.21 35.32 6.94
N TYR A 544 -3.91 36.26 7.85
CA TYR A 544 -4.57 36.28 9.16
C TYR A 544 -6.10 36.40 9.00
N TRP A 545 -6.54 37.32 8.12
CA TRP A 545 -7.97 37.53 7.89
C TRP A 545 -8.61 36.36 7.12
N GLU A 546 -7.92 35.74 6.17
CA GLU A 546 -8.36 34.53 5.47
C GLU A 546 -8.52 33.34 6.43
N GLY A 547 -7.53 33.09 7.30
CA GLY A 547 -7.61 32.09 8.34
C GLY A 547 -8.76 32.32 9.33
N LYS A 548 -9.01 33.61 9.70
CA LYS A 548 -10.18 33.99 10.49
C LYS A 548 -11.49 33.71 9.77
N ARG A 549 -11.55 34.08 8.48
CA ARG A 549 -12.74 33.88 7.64
C ARG A 549 -13.04 32.38 7.45
N GLN A 550 -12.01 31.58 7.23
CA GLN A 550 -12.13 30.11 7.12
C GLN A 550 -12.62 29.48 8.43
N THR A 551 -12.08 29.94 9.56
CA THR A 551 -12.52 29.47 10.88
C THR A 551 -13.99 29.85 11.14
N ILE A 552 -14.41 31.06 10.73
CA ILE A 552 -15.80 31.50 10.83
C ILE A 552 -16.71 30.61 9.96
N ARG A 553 -16.36 30.39 8.69
CA ARG A 553 -17.13 29.52 7.78
C ARG A 553 -17.25 28.09 8.30
N GLN A 554 -16.20 27.52 8.87
CA GLN A 554 -16.25 26.20 9.48
C GLN A 554 -17.18 26.15 10.69
N ARG A 555 -17.17 27.22 11.52
CA ARG A 555 -18.10 27.33 12.66
C ARG A 555 -19.54 27.53 12.21
N GLU A 556 -19.78 28.33 11.18
CA GLU A 556 -21.09 28.52 10.57
C GLU A 556 -21.64 27.19 10.04
N LYS A 557 -20.88 26.48 9.24
CA LYS A 557 -21.27 25.16 8.72
C LYS A 557 -21.54 24.16 9.85
N HIS A 558 -20.69 24.11 10.86
CA HIS A 558 -20.92 23.23 12.02
C HIS A 558 -22.19 23.61 12.78
N MET A 559 -22.52 24.90 12.82
CA MET A 559 -23.76 25.40 13.43
C MET A 559 -24.99 25.03 12.59
N GLU A 560 -24.91 25.15 11.25
CA GLU A 560 -25.95 24.71 10.33
C GLU A 560 -26.18 23.21 10.41
N ASP A 561 -25.15 22.37 10.37
CA ASP A 561 -25.27 20.92 10.56
C ASP A 561 -25.87 20.53 11.91
N THR A 562 -25.56 21.31 12.95
CA THR A 562 -26.13 21.11 14.29
C THR A 562 -27.59 21.47 14.33
N ILE A 563 -28.01 22.58 13.69
CA ILE A 563 -29.41 23.03 13.58
C ILE A 563 -30.20 21.99 12.77
N ALA A 564 -29.69 21.54 11.64
CA ALA A 564 -30.36 20.54 10.80
C ALA A 564 -30.59 19.23 11.56
N ARG A 565 -29.61 18.79 12.36
CA ARG A 565 -29.77 17.61 13.21
C ARG A 565 -30.80 17.78 14.30
N TYR A 566 -30.84 18.95 14.97
CA TYR A 566 -31.89 19.22 15.97
C TYR A 566 -33.29 19.33 15.33
N GLN A 567 -33.41 19.86 14.12
CA GLN A 567 -34.67 19.88 13.38
C GLN A 567 -35.15 18.46 13.04
N ALA A 568 -34.28 17.60 12.55
CA ALA A 568 -34.60 16.20 12.27
C ALA A 568 -34.99 15.43 13.55
N GLU A 569 -34.28 15.62 14.68
CA GLU A 569 -34.63 15.03 15.97
C GLU A 569 -36.00 15.54 16.46
N MET A 570 -36.32 16.80 16.23
CA MET A 570 -37.61 17.38 16.61
C MET A 570 -38.77 16.79 15.79
N GLU A 571 -38.57 16.60 14.48
CA GLU A 571 -39.55 15.95 13.60
C GLU A 571 -39.80 14.49 14.01
N ASP A 572 -38.76 13.73 14.30
CA ASP A 572 -38.87 12.34 14.75
C ASP A 572 -39.56 12.24 16.12
N LEU A 573 -39.25 13.15 17.03
CA LEU A 573 -39.94 13.23 18.31
C LEU A 573 -41.42 13.55 18.13
N GLN A 574 -41.79 14.44 17.19
CA GLN A 574 -43.21 14.76 16.91
C GLN A 574 -43.93 13.56 16.27
N LYS A 575 -43.29 12.81 15.35
CA LYS A 575 -43.84 11.58 14.77
C LYS A 575 -44.06 10.52 15.84
N SER A 576 -43.04 10.23 16.64
CA SER A 576 -43.10 9.25 17.74
C SER A 576 -44.19 9.62 18.78
N ARG A 577 -44.35 10.91 19.10
CA ARG A 577 -45.42 11.40 19.98
C ARG A 577 -46.81 11.13 19.40
N LYS A 578 -47.00 11.40 18.08
CA LYS A 578 -48.25 11.12 17.39
C LYS A 578 -48.59 9.63 17.39
N GLU A 579 -47.63 8.79 17.14
CA GLU A 579 -47.81 7.34 17.14
C GLU A 579 -48.13 6.77 18.54
N ILE A 580 -47.46 7.29 19.57
CA ILE A 580 -47.74 6.88 20.97
C ILE A 580 -49.14 7.27 21.36
N ILE A 581 -49.59 8.50 21.01
CA ILE A 581 -50.95 8.97 21.31
C ILE A 581 -52.00 8.14 20.55
N LYS A 582 -51.71 7.79 19.27
CA LYS A 582 -52.61 6.94 18.46
C LYS A 582 -52.76 5.56 19.07
N LYS A 583 -51.60 4.90 19.41
CA LYS A 583 -51.62 3.58 20.06
C LYS A 583 -52.34 3.60 21.41
N ALA A 584 -52.09 4.63 22.26
CA ALA A 584 -52.76 4.75 23.54
C ALA A 584 -54.27 4.94 23.37
N LYS A 585 -54.74 5.62 22.32
CA LYS A 585 -56.17 5.77 22.03
C LYS A 585 -56.78 4.45 21.54
N GLU A 586 -56.09 3.71 20.65
CA GLU A 586 -56.54 2.40 20.18
C GLU A 586 -56.62 1.39 21.34
N GLU A 587 -55.63 1.37 22.23
CA GLU A 587 -55.61 0.51 23.43
C GLU A 587 -56.74 0.89 24.38
N ALA A 588 -57.02 2.20 24.60
CA ALA A 588 -58.12 2.66 25.43
C ALA A 588 -59.50 2.27 24.84
N GLU A 589 -59.66 2.39 23.51
CA GLU A 589 -60.90 1.97 22.82
C GLU A 589 -61.12 0.44 22.96
N GLN A 590 -60.05 -0.37 22.82
CA GLN A 590 -60.12 -1.82 23.01
C GLN A 590 -60.52 -2.19 24.46
N LEU A 591 -59.90 -1.55 25.44
CA LEU A 591 -60.20 -1.76 26.84
C LEU A 591 -61.65 -1.41 27.18
N VAL A 592 -62.21 -0.32 26.63
CA VAL A 592 -63.61 0.07 26.80
C VAL A 592 -64.54 -0.95 26.14
N GLN A 593 -64.20 -1.47 24.96
CA GLN A 593 -65.00 -2.51 24.29
C GLN A 593 -65.00 -3.83 25.07
N GLU A 594 -63.82 -4.26 25.58
CA GLU A 594 -63.75 -5.45 26.42
C GLU A 594 -64.53 -5.29 27.74
N ALA A 595 -64.45 -4.12 28.37
CA ALA A 595 -65.19 -3.83 29.57
C ALA A 595 -66.69 -3.87 29.31
N ASN A 596 -67.16 -3.23 28.22
CA ASN A 596 -68.57 -3.25 27.83
C ASN A 596 -69.07 -4.68 27.53
N ALA A 597 -68.30 -5.47 26.77
CA ALA A 597 -68.63 -6.83 26.45
C ALA A 597 -68.77 -7.70 27.74
N ARG A 598 -67.90 -7.51 28.71
CA ARG A 598 -67.96 -8.23 30.00
C ARG A 598 -69.14 -7.78 30.86
N ILE A 599 -69.45 -6.51 30.89
CA ILE A 599 -70.60 -5.97 31.57
C ILE A 599 -71.91 -6.54 30.96
N GLU A 600 -72.05 -6.55 29.62
CA GLU A 600 -73.19 -7.12 28.92
C GLU A 600 -73.30 -8.62 29.18
N ASN A 601 -72.23 -9.38 29.15
CA ASN A 601 -72.23 -10.80 29.51
C ASN A 601 -72.61 -11.03 30.96
N THR A 602 -72.15 -10.19 31.89
CA THR A 602 -72.53 -10.26 33.30
C THR A 602 -73.96 -9.97 33.49
N ILE A 603 -74.50 -8.91 32.79
CA ILE A 603 -75.94 -8.58 32.80
C ILE A 603 -76.76 -9.72 32.20
N ARG A 604 -76.29 -10.33 31.10
CA ARG A 604 -76.97 -11.48 30.48
C ARG A 604 -76.99 -12.71 31.42
N THR A 605 -75.87 -13.07 32.04
CA THR A 605 -75.74 -14.15 33.00
C THR A 605 -76.62 -13.91 34.21
N ILE A 606 -76.77 -12.66 34.72
CA ILE A 606 -77.65 -12.32 35.82
C ILE A 606 -79.11 -12.42 35.38
N LYS A 607 -79.48 -12.02 34.14
CA LYS A 607 -80.87 -12.16 33.59
C LYS A 607 -81.24 -13.62 33.27
N GLU A 608 -80.35 -14.46 32.80
CA GLU A 608 -80.56 -15.88 32.46
C GLU A 608 -80.58 -16.77 33.71
N ALA A 609 -79.98 -16.34 34.82
CA ALA A 609 -79.86 -17.09 36.07
C ALA A 609 -81.13 -16.91 37.00
N GLN A 610 -82.24 -16.48 36.47
CA GLN A 610 -83.52 -16.32 37.25
C GLN A 610 -83.38 -16.74 38.71
N ALA A 611 -82.90 -15.83 39.58
CA ALA A 611 -82.91 -15.91 41.01
C ALA A 611 -82.04 -16.96 41.77
N GLU A 612 -81.04 -17.58 41.14
CA GLU A 612 -80.03 -18.31 41.89
C GLU A 612 -79.00 -17.40 42.52
N LYS A 613 -79.04 -17.25 43.83
CA LYS A 613 -78.17 -16.36 44.60
C LYS A 613 -76.67 -16.67 44.45
N GLU A 614 -76.30 -17.86 44.14
CA GLU A 614 -74.90 -18.26 44.00
C GLU A 614 -74.31 -17.85 42.68
N LYS A 615 -74.99 -17.99 41.56
CA LYS A 615 -74.50 -17.60 40.22
C LYS A 615 -74.42 -16.09 40.06
N THR A 616 -75.33 -15.34 40.72
CA THR A 616 -75.25 -13.88 40.76
C THR A 616 -74.07 -13.39 41.61
N ARG A 617 -73.73 -14.10 42.67
CA ARG A 617 -72.54 -13.84 43.48
C ARG A 617 -71.28 -14.12 42.76
N GLN A 618 -71.14 -15.26 41.96
CA GLN A 618 -70.02 -15.56 41.16
C GLN A 618 -69.80 -14.52 40.04
N ALA A 619 -70.82 -14.14 39.30
CA ALA A 619 -70.67 -13.13 38.21
C ALA A 619 -70.28 -11.74 38.78
N ARG A 620 -70.72 -11.36 39.99
CA ARG A 620 -70.22 -10.16 40.64
C ARG A 620 -68.76 -10.28 41.12
N GLN A 621 -68.39 -11.44 41.56
CA GLN A 621 -67.01 -11.70 42.01
C GLN A 621 -66.06 -11.66 40.84
N GLU A 622 -66.38 -12.25 39.68
CA GLU A 622 -65.58 -12.13 38.43
C GLU A 622 -65.47 -10.70 37.95
N LEU A 623 -66.48 -9.89 38.05
CA LEU A 623 -66.45 -8.45 37.69
C LEU A 623 -65.54 -7.64 38.65
N THR A 624 -65.54 -8.03 39.93
CA THR A 624 -64.71 -7.34 40.96
C THR A 624 -63.20 -7.77 40.77
N GLU A 625 -62.93 -9.01 40.46
CA GLU A 625 -61.57 -9.51 40.15
C GLU A 625 -61.02 -8.87 38.87
N PHE A 626 -61.87 -8.72 37.83
CA PHE A 626 -61.48 -7.96 36.64
C PHE A 626 -61.16 -6.52 36.93
N ARG A 627 -61.96 -5.85 37.74
CA ARG A 627 -61.69 -4.47 38.15
C ARG A 627 -60.38 -4.35 38.94
N GLN A 628 -60.07 -5.29 39.83
CA GLN A 628 -58.84 -5.33 40.60
C GLN A 628 -57.62 -5.64 39.69
N SER A 629 -57.80 -6.53 38.71
CA SER A 629 -56.71 -6.80 37.73
C SER A 629 -56.42 -5.60 36.84
N MET A 630 -57.45 -4.82 36.48
CA MET A 630 -57.26 -3.58 35.70
C MET A 630 -56.55 -2.49 36.50
N GLU A 631 -56.89 -2.32 37.80
CA GLU A 631 -56.22 -1.38 38.69
C GLU A 631 -54.76 -1.78 38.96
N ALA A 632 -54.46 -3.10 39.04
CA ALA A 632 -53.09 -3.64 39.17
C ALA A 632 -52.23 -3.52 37.90
N LEU A 633 -52.84 -3.65 36.72
CA LEU A 633 -52.16 -3.41 35.44
C LEU A 633 -51.82 -1.94 35.23
N ALA A 634 -52.74 -1.04 35.57
CA ALA A 634 -52.52 0.39 35.46
C ALA A 634 -51.41 0.90 36.39
N SER A 635 -51.27 0.32 37.60
CA SER A 635 -50.19 0.69 38.53
C SER A 635 -48.84 0.15 38.11
N LYS A 636 -48.74 -1.10 37.61
CA LYS A 636 -47.49 -1.67 37.10
C LYS A 636 -46.96 -0.96 35.85
N GLU A 637 -47.86 -0.59 34.91
CA GLU A 637 -47.43 0.15 33.72
C GLU A 637 -46.95 1.57 34.06
N GLN A 638 -47.50 2.22 35.07
CA GLN A 638 -47.01 3.52 35.54
C GLN A 638 -45.65 3.40 36.22
N GLU A 639 -45.41 2.38 37.03
CA GLU A 639 -44.11 2.16 37.66
C GLU A 639 -43.01 1.80 36.63
N GLU A 640 -43.29 0.96 35.62
CA GLU A 640 -42.34 0.65 34.54
C GLU A 640 -42.04 1.88 33.63
N LYS A 641 -43.07 2.68 33.33
CA LYS A 641 -42.88 3.93 32.55
C LYS A 641 -42.07 4.96 33.32
N ILE A 642 -42.23 5.04 34.66
CA ILE A 642 -41.41 5.91 35.52
C ILE A 642 -39.99 5.39 35.62
N ALA A 643 -39.78 4.09 35.80
CA ALA A 643 -38.44 3.47 35.87
C ALA A 643 -37.66 3.64 34.55
N ARG A 644 -38.28 3.40 33.38
CA ARG A 644 -37.66 3.63 32.06
C ARG A 644 -37.37 5.12 31.80
N LYS A 645 -38.20 6.05 32.30
CA LYS A 645 -37.90 7.49 32.19
C LYS A 645 -36.76 7.91 33.11
N MET A 646 -36.67 7.38 34.32
CA MET A 646 -35.59 7.63 35.27
C MET A 646 -34.26 7.11 34.72
N GLN A 647 -34.23 5.91 34.13
CA GLN A 647 -33.04 5.31 33.51
C GLN A 647 -32.53 6.14 32.32
N LYS A 648 -33.45 6.58 31.43
CA LYS A 648 -33.08 7.46 30.30
C LYS A 648 -32.63 8.86 30.75
N LEU A 649 -33.13 9.38 31.86
CA LEU A 649 -32.67 10.64 32.44
C LEU A 649 -31.29 10.50 33.09
N GLN A 650 -30.99 9.38 33.75
CA GLN A 650 -29.66 9.08 34.28
C GLN A 650 -28.64 8.90 33.17
N GLU A 651 -28.96 8.18 32.11
CA GLU A 651 -28.09 8.04 30.94
C GLU A 651 -27.84 9.38 30.22
N LYS A 652 -28.86 10.24 30.09
CA LYS A 652 -28.70 11.59 29.55
C LYS A 652 -27.89 12.51 30.49
N GLN A 653 -27.99 12.37 31.79
CA GLN A 653 -27.14 13.12 32.74
C GLN A 653 -25.71 12.65 32.72
N ASN A 654 -25.45 11.36 32.60
CA ASN A 654 -24.10 10.83 32.48
C ASN A 654 -23.45 11.24 31.14
N ARG A 655 -24.18 11.17 30.02
CA ARG A 655 -23.68 11.69 28.72
C ARG A 655 -23.48 13.22 28.72
N LYS A 656 -24.28 13.99 29.49
CA LYS A 656 -24.06 15.44 29.67
C LYS A 656 -22.87 15.74 30.59
N LYS A 657 -22.57 14.90 31.58
CA LYS A 657 -21.33 15.01 32.38
C LYS A 657 -20.10 14.71 31.59
N GLU A 658 -20.12 13.68 30.75
CA GLU A 658 -19.02 13.34 29.84
C GLU A 658 -18.79 14.39 28.72
N LYS A 659 -19.84 15.04 28.21
CA LYS A 659 -19.71 16.17 27.28
C LYS A 659 -19.25 17.46 27.94
N LYS A 660 -19.70 17.75 29.20
CA LYS A 660 -19.22 18.95 29.89
C LYS A 660 -17.76 18.92 30.28
N THR A 661 -17.15 17.74 30.40
CA THR A 661 -15.68 17.59 30.57
C THR A 661 -14.88 17.76 29.27
N LYS A 662 -15.51 17.72 28.09
CA LYS A 662 -14.88 17.98 26.80
C LYS A 662 -15.07 19.40 26.26
N ASP A 663 -16.13 20.11 26.65
CA ASP A 663 -16.44 21.44 26.15
C ASP A 663 -15.95 22.59 27.04
N THR A 664 -15.35 22.31 28.22
CA THR A 664 -14.81 23.34 29.12
C THR A 664 -13.35 23.72 28.86
N ASP A 665 -12.72 23.18 27.81
CA ASP A 665 -11.32 23.45 27.50
C ASP A 665 -11.09 24.60 26.48
N ASN A 666 -12.12 25.29 26.05
CA ASN A 666 -12.02 26.30 24.98
C ASN A 666 -12.55 27.71 25.33
N GLY A 667 -12.62 28.09 26.60
CA GLY A 667 -13.24 29.36 26.95
C GLY A 667 -12.57 30.24 28.04
N LEU A 668 -11.43 29.85 28.57
CA LEU A 668 -10.76 30.61 29.64
C LEU A 668 -9.62 31.47 29.13
N SER A 669 -9.47 32.69 29.66
CA SER A 669 -8.38 33.61 29.29
C SER A 669 -7.00 33.05 29.70
N ALA A 670 -5.94 33.47 29.04
CA ALA A 670 -4.59 32.96 29.28
C ALA A 670 -4.14 33.07 30.75
N GLN A 671 -4.69 34.03 31.53
CA GLN A 671 -4.37 34.22 32.94
C GLN A 671 -5.09 33.22 33.84
N GLU A 672 -6.33 32.83 33.51
CA GLU A 672 -7.06 31.79 34.28
C GLU A 672 -6.56 30.39 34.01
N GLN A 673 -6.09 30.12 32.78
CA GLN A 673 -5.40 28.87 32.42
C GLN A 673 -4.06 28.72 33.15
N ALA A 674 -3.31 29.81 33.33
CA ALA A 674 -2.05 29.82 34.09
C ALA A 674 -2.29 29.57 35.60
N ALA A 675 -3.36 30.16 36.17
CA ALA A 675 -3.74 29.95 37.55
C ALA A 675 -4.24 28.53 37.83
N GLN A 676 -5.03 27.95 36.93
CA GLN A 676 -5.48 26.56 37.06
C GLN A 676 -4.36 25.55 36.83
N LYS A 677 -3.44 25.80 35.90
CA LYS A 677 -2.24 24.96 35.72
C LYS A 677 -1.33 25.00 36.96
N ALA A 678 -1.11 26.15 37.52
CA ALA A 678 -0.32 26.29 38.77
C ALA A 678 -0.95 25.56 39.96
N LYS A 679 -2.29 25.56 40.07
CA LYS A 679 -3.01 24.85 41.12
C LYS A 679 -3.00 23.33 40.92
N GLN A 680 -3.16 22.84 39.69
CA GLN A 680 -3.05 21.43 39.36
C GLN A 680 -1.61 20.90 39.48
N GLU A 681 -0.62 21.73 39.21
CA GLU A 681 0.79 21.38 39.34
C GLU A 681 1.23 21.31 40.83
N ALA A 682 0.68 22.19 41.68
CA ALA A 682 0.87 22.13 43.12
C ALA A 682 0.21 20.89 43.76
N GLU A 683 -0.97 20.51 43.34
CA GLU A 683 -1.65 19.29 43.80
C GLU A 683 -0.97 18.01 43.30
N ARG A 684 -0.41 18.00 42.05
CA ARG A 684 0.38 16.88 41.53
C ARG A 684 1.69 16.68 42.24
N LEU A 685 2.39 17.75 42.62
CA LEU A 685 3.63 17.71 43.37
C LEU A 685 3.43 17.20 44.81
N ALA A 686 2.30 17.52 45.42
CA ALA A 686 1.93 17.03 46.76
C ALA A 686 1.53 15.53 46.81
N SER A 687 1.29 14.89 45.66
CA SER A 687 0.80 13.50 45.54
C SER A 687 1.90 12.45 45.38
N ILE A 688 3.16 12.85 45.16
CA ILE A 688 4.31 11.93 44.97
C ILE A 688 5.04 11.80 46.32
N VAL A 689 4.76 10.70 47.02
CA VAL A 689 5.36 10.36 48.33
C VAL A 689 6.18 9.06 48.21
N PRO A 690 7.15 8.82 49.07
CA PRO A 690 7.84 7.53 49.11
C PRO A 690 6.84 6.36 49.21
N GLY A 691 7.06 5.32 48.41
CA GLY A 691 6.14 4.18 48.28
C GLY A 691 5.07 4.36 47.16
N ALA A 692 4.97 5.52 46.53
CA ALA A 692 4.04 5.72 45.43
C ALA A 692 4.53 5.12 44.12
N MET A 693 3.64 4.47 43.38
CA MET A 693 3.96 3.97 42.04
C MET A 693 3.86 5.13 41.02
N VAL A 694 4.92 5.33 40.24
CA VAL A 694 5.04 6.43 39.27
C VAL A 694 5.52 5.93 37.90
N LYS A 695 5.16 6.64 36.86
CA LYS A 695 5.72 6.49 35.51
C LYS A 695 6.38 7.78 35.05
N ILE A 696 7.34 7.66 34.16
CA ILE A 696 7.97 8.82 33.49
C ILE A 696 7.04 9.32 32.38
N LYS A 697 6.81 10.64 32.31
CA LYS A 697 6.01 11.27 31.25
C LYS A 697 6.57 10.88 29.88
N GLY A 698 5.74 10.27 29.02
CA GLY A 698 6.12 9.80 27.67
C GLY A 698 6.75 8.41 27.62
N GLN A 699 6.82 7.67 28.75
CA GLN A 699 7.30 6.29 28.80
C GLN A 699 6.32 5.40 29.55
N ASN A 700 6.23 4.12 29.20
CA ASN A 700 5.34 3.15 29.85
C ASN A 700 5.97 2.40 31.04
N SER A 701 7.18 2.76 31.43
CA SER A 701 7.90 2.12 32.57
C SER A 701 7.35 2.61 33.89
N VAL A 702 6.88 1.68 34.74
CA VAL A 702 6.35 1.96 36.08
C VAL A 702 7.42 1.65 37.12
N GLY A 703 7.67 2.55 38.05
CA GLY A 703 8.64 2.38 39.12
C GLY A 703 8.08 2.85 40.47
N GLU A 704 8.68 2.38 41.55
CA GLU A 704 8.34 2.76 42.94
C GLU A 704 9.26 3.90 43.42
N VAL A 705 8.68 4.94 43.99
CA VAL A 705 9.41 6.06 44.58
C VAL A 705 10.02 5.61 45.90
N LEU A 706 11.35 5.58 46.00
CA LEU A 706 12.07 5.20 47.21
C LEU A 706 12.26 6.39 48.16
N GLU A 707 12.58 7.55 47.61
CA GLU A 707 12.89 8.75 48.37
C GLU A 707 12.58 10.00 47.55
N VAL A 708 12.11 11.06 48.19
CA VAL A 708 11.85 12.36 47.55
C VAL A 708 12.70 13.44 48.24
N ASN A 709 13.67 13.99 47.53
CA ASN A 709 14.58 15.04 48.00
C ASN A 709 14.31 16.35 47.24
N GLY A 710 13.38 17.16 47.75
CA GLY A 710 13.00 18.45 47.18
C GLY A 710 12.42 18.31 45.76
N LYS A 711 13.15 18.78 44.74
CA LYS A 711 12.70 18.70 43.34
C LYS A 711 13.05 17.40 42.61
N ASN A 712 13.75 16.49 43.26
CA ASN A 712 14.18 15.21 42.70
C ASN A 712 13.61 14.03 43.51
N ALA A 713 13.25 12.94 42.86
CA ALA A 713 12.83 11.69 43.46
C ALA A 713 13.73 10.54 43.00
N VAL A 714 14.09 9.64 43.89
CA VAL A 714 14.76 8.38 43.55
C VAL A 714 13.70 7.34 43.32
N VAL A 715 13.63 6.83 42.10
CA VAL A 715 12.63 5.85 41.67
C VAL A 715 13.30 4.56 41.27
N ALA A 716 12.77 3.43 41.74
CA ALA A 716 13.23 2.09 41.38
C ALA A 716 12.34 1.54 40.23
N PHE A 717 12.95 1.30 39.09
CA PHE A 717 12.35 0.58 37.95
C PHE A 717 12.92 -0.83 37.91
N GLY A 718 12.26 -1.77 38.58
CA GLY A 718 12.79 -3.13 38.77
C GLY A 718 14.10 -3.10 39.61
N SER A 719 15.21 -3.56 39.05
CA SER A 719 16.54 -3.59 39.74
C SER A 719 17.34 -2.29 39.57
N ILE A 720 16.89 -1.33 38.81
CA ILE A 720 17.62 -0.08 38.50
C ILE A 720 17.04 1.07 39.30
N LYS A 721 17.90 1.75 40.09
CA LYS A 721 17.54 2.96 40.82
C LYS A 721 17.99 4.19 40.01
N THR A 722 17.08 5.13 39.76
CA THR A 722 17.37 6.35 38.98
C THR A 722 16.80 7.58 39.67
N THR A 723 17.57 8.66 39.70
CA THR A 723 17.12 9.94 40.23
C THR A 723 16.49 10.79 39.15
N ILE A 724 15.21 11.12 39.29
CA ILE A 724 14.42 11.82 38.27
C ILE A 724 13.73 13.03 38.88
N LYS A 725 13.60 14.13 38.15
CA LYS A 725 12.86 15.31 38.59
C LYS A 725 11.38 14.98 38.79
N VAL A 726 10.80 15.36 39.92
CA VAL A 726 9.40 15.11 40.29
C VAL A 726 8.42 15.61 39.21
N GLU A 727 8.74 16.68 38.49
CA GLU A 727 7.95 17.24 37.36
C GLU A 727 7.79 16.28 36.17
N ARG A 728 8.71 15.32 36.02
CA ARG A 728 8.69 14.30 34.95
C ARG A 728 8.01 12.99 35.35
N LEU A 729 7.49 12.91 36.56
CA LEU A 729 6.83 11.73 37.09
C LEU A 729 5.31 11.94 37.14
N GLU A 730 4.59 10.88 36.90
CA GLU A 730 3.12 10.81 37.04
C GLU A 730 2.76 9.60 37.90
N ARG A 731 1.88 9.81 38.90
CA ARG A 731 1.41 8.70 39.72
C ARG A 731 0.53 7.74 38.91
N THR A 732 0.71 6.44 39.10
CA THR A 732 -0.06 5.38 38.44
C THR A 732 -0.53 4.35 39.46
N ASN A 733 -1.69 3.75 39.25
CA ASN A 733 -2.22 2.67 40.09
C ASN A 733 -1.87 1.27 39.54
N ILE A 734 -1.00 1.19 38.53
CA ILE A 734 -0.55 -0.08 37.96
C ILE A 734 0.55 -0.66 38.84
N VAL A 735 0.29 -1.82 39.42
CA VAL A 735 1.30 -2.57 40.21
C VAL A 735 2.04 -3.50 39.25
N PRO A 736 3.37 -3.47 39.17
CA PRO A 736 4.13 -4.43 38.36
C PRO A 736 3.96 -5.85 38.93
N GLN A 737 3.51 -6.80 38.10
CA GLN A 737 3.54 -8.22 38.47
C GLN A 737 4.99 -8.66 38.64
N LYS A 738 5.33 -9.22 39.78
CA LYS A 738 6.60 -9.93 39.99
C LYS A 738 6.59 -11.16 39.09
N VAL A 739 7.42 -11.15 38.08
CA VAL A 739 7.71 -12.31 37.24
C VAL A 739 8.94 -12.96 37.82
N ASP A 740 8.80 -14.22 38.25
CA ASP A 740 9.92 -15.06 38.69
C ASP A 740 10.90 -15.24 37.53
N SER A 741 12.16 -15.11 37.92
CA SER A 741 13.32 -15.18 37.03
C SER A 741 13.51 -16.55 36.42
N SER A 742 13.01 -16.76 35.20
CA SER A 742 13.64 -17.68 34.23
C SER A 742 13.09 -17.44 32.83
N THR A 743 13.94 -17.00 31.96
CA THR A 743 13.89 -16.77 30.52
C THR A 743 13.92 -15.31 30.10
N LYS A 744 15.06 -14.96 29.54
CA LYS A 744 15.27 -13.72 28.80
C LYS A 744 14.39 -13.74 27.54
N SER A 745 13.33 -12.93 27.48
CA SER A 745 12.69 -12.56 26.22
C SER A 745 12.63 -11.05 26.12
N THR A 746 13.37 -10.55 25.19
CA THR A 746 13.37 -9.15 24.75
C THR A 746 12.04 -8.86 24.08
N PHE A 747 11.29 -7.88 24.57
CA PHE A 747 10.06 -7.41 23.94
C PHE A 747 10.42 -6.63 22.66
N VAL A 748 10.17 -7.25 21.51
CA VAL A 748 10.23 -6.61 20.19
C VAL A 748 8.81 -6.21 19.78
N SER A 749 8.60 -4.98 19.33
CA SER A 749 7.30 -4.48 18.87
C SER A 749 6.83 -5.27 17.64
N ASN A 750 5.51 -5.40 17.42
CA ASN A 750 4.95 -6.14 16.28
C ASN A 750 5.48 -5.66 14.91
N GLN A 751 5.72 -4.35 14.75
CA GLN A 751 6.36 -3.79 13.54
C GLN A 751 7.81 -4.26 13.33
N THR A 752 8.54 -4.52 14.41
CA THR A 752 9.91 -5.04 14.34
C THR A 752 9.90 -6.54 14.05
N GLN A 753 8.87 -7.28 14.51
CA GLN A 753 8.71 -8.70 14.19
C GLN A 753 8.40 -8.93 12.69
N ASP A 754 7.53 -8.13 12.10
CA ASP A 754 7.21 -8.23 10.66
C ASP A 754 8.44 -7.88 9.79
N SER A 755 9.18 -6.83 10.12
CA SER A 755 10.42 -6.47 9.43
C SER A 755 11.54 -7.52 9.62
N MET A 756 11.62 -8.18 10.79
CA MET A 756 12.55 -9.29 11.02
C MET A 756 12.14 -10.55 10.24
N TYR A 757 10.84 -10.81 10.09
CA TYR A 757 10.34 -11.95 9.33
C TYR A 757 10.60 -11.79 7.83
N GLU A 758 10.40 -10.59 7.28
CA GLU A 758 10.75 -10.25 5.89
C GLU A 758 12.27 -10.32 5.65
N LYS A 759 13.09 -9.80 6.57
CA LYS A 759 14.55 -9.92 6.50
C LYS A 759 15.00 -11.37 6.57
N LYS A 760 14.33 -12.22 7.36
CA LYS A 760 14.64 -13.64 7.49
C LYS A 760 14.31 -14.43 6.23
N LEU A 761 13.25 -14.08 5.52
CA LEU A 761 12.84 -14.69 4.24
C LEU A 761 13.76 -14.29 3.07
N ASN A 762 14.32 -13.07 3.10
CA ASN A 762 15.10 -12.51 2.00
C ASN A 762 16.62 -12.48 2.27
N PHE A 763 17.08 -12.95 3.45
CA PHE A 763 18.48 -12.91 3.81
C PHE A 763 19.30 -13.93 2.99
N LYS A 764 20.28 -13.44 2.25
CA LYS A 764 21.23 -14.28 1.50
C LYS A 764 22.36 -14.70 2.45
N GLN A 765 22.68 -15.99 2.50
CA GLN A 765 23.74 -16.54 3.35
C GLN A 765 25.16 -16.18 2.89
N ASP A 766 25.29 -15.63 1.69
CA ASP A 766 26.56 -15.30 1.06
C ASP A 766 26.63 -13.80 0.73
N ILE A 767 27.77 -13.16 1.04
CA ILE A 767 28.08 -11.81 0.57
C ILE A 767 29.34 -11.85 -0.31
N ASP A 768 29.30 -11.16 -1.45
CA ASP A 768 30.44 -11.05 -2.37
C ASP A 768 31.05 -9.65 -2.28
N VAL A 769 32.26 -9.56 -1.74
CA VAL A 769 33.04 -8.32 -1.58
C VAL A 769 34.29 -8.27 -2.47
N ARG A 770 34.36 -9.15 -3.48
CA ARG A 770 35.47 -9.16 -4.43
C ARG A 770 35.46 -7.87 -5.27
N GLY A 771 36.61 -7.26 -5.41
CA GLY A 771 36.80 -6.02 -6.18
C GLY A 771 36.43 -4.74 -5.43
N MET A 772 35.91 -4.81 -4.22
CA MET A 772 35.62 -3.63 -3.36
C MET A 772 36.92 -3.11 -2.74
N ARG A 773 36.96 -1.82 -2.40
CA ARG A 773 38.04 -1.22 -1.60
C ARG A 773 37.95 -1.73 -0.17
N GLY A 774 39.09 -1.75 0.54
CA GLY A 774 39.16 -2.31 1.89
C GLY A 774 38.12 -1.75 2.86
N ASP A 775 37.96 -0.44 2.87
CA ASP A 775 36.99 0.23 3.75
C ASP A 775 35.54 -0.07 3.38
N GLU A 776 35.22 -0.08 2.08
CA GLU A 776 33.88 -0.43 1.56
C GLU A 776 33.52 -1.90 1.85
N ALA A 777 34.49 -2.80 1.66
CA ALA A 777 34.31 -4.21 1.96
C ALA A 777 34.09 -4.46 3.44
N LEU A 778 34.81 -3.76 4.31
CA LEU A 778 34.68 -3.86 5.76
C LEU A 778 33.29 -3.37 6.22
N GLN A 779 32.84 -2.23 5.68
CA GLN A 779 31.53 -1.68 5.98
C GLN A 779 30.40 -2.62 5.52
N ALA A 780 30.48 -3.18 4.31
CA ALA A 780 29.51 -4.13 3.79
C ALA A 780 29.45 -5.42 4.63
N VAL A 781 30.60 -5.93 5.06
CA VAL A 781 30.69 -7.11 5.96
C VAL A 781 30.14 -6.80 7.34
N THR A 782 30.35 -5.59 7.87
CA THR A 782 29.80 -5.17 9.17
C THR A 782 28.29 -5.24 9.16
N TYR A 783 27.63 -4.58 8.19
CA TYR A 783 26.16 -4.62 8.07
C TYR A 783 25.64 -6.04 7.83
N PHE A 784 26.34 -6.84 7.03
CA PHE A 784 25.94 -8.21 6.74
C PHE A 784 25.99 -9.11 7.99
N ILE A 785 27.04 -9.00 8.81
CA ILE A 785 27.17 -9.76 10.06
C ILE A 785 26.14 -9.30 11.10
N ASP A 786 25.90 -8.00 11.24
CA ASP A 786 24.87 -7.46 12.12
C ASP A 786 23.47 -7.96 11.72
N ASP A 787 23.15 -7.93 10.43
CA ASP A 787 21.88 -8.47 9.93
C ASP A 787 21.80 -10.01 10.12
N ALA A 788 22.89 -10.74 9.94
CA ALA A 788 22.94 -12.18 10.15
C ALA A 788 22.71 -12.58 11.63
N ILE A 789 23.28 -11.84 12.56
CA ILE A 789 23.07 -12.01 14.00
C ILE A 789 21.60 -11.65 14.35
N LEU A 790 21.08 -10.55 13.82
CA LEU A 790 19.71 -10.10 14.07
C LEU A 790 18.66 -11.11 13.57
N VAL A 791 18.91 -11.72 12.40
CA VAL A 791 18.04 -12.73 11.78
C VAL A 791 18.20 -14.11 12.43
N GLY A 792 19.25 -14.31 13.26
CA GLY A 792 19.55 -15.56 13.95
C GLY A 792 20.07 -16.65 13.02
N MET A 793 20.92 -16.29 12.06
CA MET A 793 21.59 -17.25 11.18
C MET A 793 22.67 -17.98 11.98
N SER A 794 22.84 -19.28 11.72
CA SER A 794 23.87 -20.08 12.38
C SER A 794 25.21 -20.08 11.62
N ARG A 795 25.18 -19.78 10.32
CA ARG A 795 26.35 -19.80 9.45
C ARG A 795 26.17 -18.89 8.25
N VAL A 796 27.21 -18.11 7.91
CA VAL A 796 27.25 -17.25 6.71
C VAL A 796 28.62 -17.32 6.02
N ARG A 797 28.71 -16.89 4.75
CA ARG A 797 29.91 -16.97 3.93
C ARG A 797 30.26 -15.60 3.33
N ILE A 798 31.54 -15.26 3.37
CA ILE A 798 32.07 -13.99 2.85
C ILE A 798 33.07 -14.30 1.73
N LEU A 799 32.71 -13.93 0.51
CA LEU A 799 33.53 -14.14 -0.69
C LEU A 799 34.44 -12.92 -0.91
N HIS A 800 35.73 -13.01 -0.56
CA HIS A 800 36.72 -11.93 -0.69
C HIS A 800 37.79 -12.22 -1.78
N GLY A 801 37.80 -13.43 -2.32
CA GLY A 801 38.79 -13.86 -3.34
C GLY A 801 40.16 -14.21 -2.77
N THR A 802 41.02 -14.76 -3.65
CA THR A 802 42.35 -15.26 -3.29
C THR A 802 43.52 -14.29 -3.65
N GLY A 803 43.20 -13.03 -4.10
CA GLY A 803 44.20 -12.07 -4.58
C GLY A 803 45.37 -11.78 -3.62
N THR A 804 45.68 -10.52 -3.32
CA THR A 804 46.77 -10.13 -2.39
C THR A 804 46.56 -10.52 -0.92
N GLY A 805 45.37 -11.04 -0.57
CA GLY A 805 45.00 -11.42 0.80
C GLY A 805 44.63 -10.28 1.75
N ILE A 806 44.72 -9.03 1.30
CA ILE A 806 44.43 -7.84 2.12
C ILE A 806 43.00 -7.87 2.68
N LEU A 807 42.00 -8.11 1.81
CA LEU A 807 40.60 -8.19 2.24
C LEU A 807 40.36 -9.30 3.25
N ARG A 808 40.95 -10.48 3.01
CA ARG A 808 40.86 -11.60 3.95
C ARG A 808 41.41 -11.24 5.34
N THR A 809 42.55 -10.54 5.38
CA THR A 809 43.17 -10.12 6.63
C THR A 809 42.31 -9.09 7.39
N LEU A 810 41.84 -8.05 6.70
CA LEU A 810 40.98 -7.02 7.27
C LEU A 810 39.67 -7.59 7.80
N ILE A 811 39.00 -8.43 7.01
CA ILE A 811 37.73 -9.07 7.40
C ILE A 811 37.93 -9.95 8.62
N ARG A 812 39.01 -10.74 8.69
CA ARG A 812 39.29 -11.60 9.84
C ARG A 812 39.67 -10.83 11.11
N GLN A 813 40.38 -9.71 10.99
CA GLN A 813 40.64 -8.83 12.13
C GLN A 813 39.33 -8.26 12.68
N TYR A 814 38.42 -7.85 11.81
CA TYR A 814 37.09 -7.37 12.22
C TYR A 814 36.30 -8.50 12.92
N LEU A 815 36.21 -9.69 12.32
CA LEU A 815 35.43 -10.81 12.88
C LEU A 815 35.91 -11.23 14.27
N GLN A 816 37.17 -11.01 14.63
CA GLN A 816 37.71 -11.26 15.97
C GLN A 816 37.15 -10.29 17.03
N THR A 817 36.70 -9.10 16.61
CA THR A 817 36.19 -8.06 17.50
C THR A 817 34.69 -8.13 17.74
N VAL A 818 33.95 -8.92 16.96
CA VAL A 818 32.48 -8.97 17.01
C VAL A 818 32.02 -9.98 18.06
N PRO A 819 31.32 -9.53 19.12
CA PRO A 819 30.74 -10.42 20.12
C PRO A 819 29.55 -11.18 19.52
N GLY A 820 29.62 -12.51 19.46
CA GLY A 820 28.56 -13.37 18.89
C GLY A 820 29.08 -14.35 17.83
N ILE A 821 30.30 -14.15 17.32
CA ILE A 821 30.96 -15.09 16.40
C ILE A 821 31.63 -16.18 17.22
N ARG A 822 31.26 -17.44 16.95
CA ARG A 822 31.83 -18.62 17.62
C ARG A 822 33.14 -19.09 17.00
N HIS A 823 33.13 -19.12 15.65
CA HIS A 823 34.29 -19.60 14.89
C HIS A 823 34.25 -19.06 13.47
N PHE A 824 35.40 -18.84 12.86
CA PHE A 824 35.52 -18.60 11.41
C PHE A 824 36.75 -19.31 10.82
N ALA A 825 36.59 -19.84 9.62
CA ALA A 825 37.62 -20.59 8.90
C ALA A 825 37.57 -20.38 7.38
N ASP A 826 38.57 -20.86 6.65
CA ASP A 826 38.46 -20.94 5.20
C ASP A 826 37.43 -22.00 4.80
N GLU A 827 36.76 -21.79 3.70
CA GLU A 827 35.84 -22.75 3.09
C GLU A 827 36.63 -23.99 2.57
N HIS A 828 35.94 -25.11 2.43
CA HIS A 828 36.55 -26.31 1.88
C HIS A 828 37.09 -26.07 0.47
N VAL A 829 38.26 -26.68 0.13
CA VAL A 829 38.95 -26.43 -1.14
C VAL A 829 38.06 -26.64 -2.39
N GLN A 830 37.10 -27.57 -2.32
CA GLN A 830 36.16 -27.87 -3.42
C GLN A 830 35.09 -26.78 -3.61
N PHE A 831 34.86 -25.90 -2.60
CA PHE A 831 33.82 -24.89 -2.61
C PHE A 831 34.36 -23.45 -2.61
N GLY A 832 35.64 -23.25 -2.88
CA GLY A 832 36.26 -21.92 -3.00
C GLY A 832 37.49 -21.70 -2.09
N GLY A 833 37.78 -22.58 -1.15
CA GLY A 833 39.00 -22.59 -0.34
C GLY A 833 39.30 -21.26 0.35
N ALA A 834 40.56 -20.84 0.29
CA ALA A 834 41.09 -19.63 0.92
C ALA A 834 40.51 -18.31 0.35
N GLY A 835 39.65 -18.34 -0.67
CA GLY A 835 38.96 -17.19 -1.24
C GLY A 835 37.61 -16.83 -0.54
N ILE A 836 37.17 -17.71 0.37
CA ILE A 836 35.91 -17.56 1.11
C ILE A 836 36.16 -17.78 2.59
N THR A 837 35.71 -16.90 3.44
CA THR A 837 35.70 -17.09 4.89
C THR A 837 34.28 -17.46 5.33
N VAL A 838 34.14 -18.63 5.98
CA VAL A 838 32.91 -19.12 6.60
C VAL A 838 32.90 -18.64 8.05
N VAL A 839 31.77 -18.12 8.51
CA VAL A 839 31.58 -17.58 9.85
C VAL A 839 30.44 -18.31 10.53
N ASP A 840 30.69 -18.92 11.67
CA ASP A 840 29.72 -19.54 12.57
C ASP A 840 29.31 -18.51 13.65
N LEU A 841 28.03 -18.14 13.69
CA LEU A 841 27.45 -17.13 14.56
C LEU A 841 26.81 -17.75 15.80
#